data_b8a3b5588df029efbb626ef2f135b652
#
_entry.id   b8a3b5588df029efbb626ef2f135b652
#
_cell.length_a   1.000
_cell.length_b   1.000
_cell.length_c   1.000
_cell.angle_alpha   90.00
_cell.angle_beta   90.00
_cell.angle_gamma   90.00
#
_symmetry.space_group_name_H-M   'P 1'
#
loop_
_entity.id
_entity.type
_entity.pdbx_description
1 polymer ?
#
loop_
_entity_poly.entity_id
_entity_poly.type
_entity_poly.pdbx_seq_one_letter_code
_entity_poly.pdbx_strand_id
1 'polypeptide(L)'
;MILSCQNISKSFGTDEILKNVSFHIEANEKAAIVGINGAGKSTLLKIIMQKETPDTGEVILAKDATIGYLAQYQDVSGHRTIYEEVLDAKQNIIEMEERLRGMETQMNTLTGQELETLLDGYHRLSHEFELLGGYPYRSEVTGILKGLGFSESEFDRQMSELSGGQKTRVSLGKLLVTKPDVLLLDEPTNHLDMESIRWLEGFLMNYKGAVVIVSHDRYFLDRVVTKVVEIFQHQGYVYQGNYTEFAKKKAKIREDLLKQYYNQQREIKHQEEVITKLKSFNREKSIKRAESREKMLDKIERLEKPTDENTDIHIVLEPDVTSGNDVLTVEHLRKAFGTHTLFDDLSFEIKRGERVALIGNNGTGKTTILKIINELLLADGGTIVLGSNVHIGYYDQEHQLLHMEKTIFEEIADDYPQLNHTKIRNVLAAFLFTNDDVFKRIADLSGGERGRVSLAKLMLSDANFLILDEPTNHLDITSKEILESALNQYTGTVFFVSHDRYFINQTATRILDLTGGTIVNYIGNYDYYLEKHDELTRIYVEAEPKAQAAQMTEQTVAQDGSGTDKKADWQAQKAEQARIRKLENTLKKAEERIAELEDLIAGIDEECADPANATNSAKLGELTGRQNEYRSELEKCYEEWEQVSMELES
;
A
#
# COMPACT_ATOMS: atom_id res chain seq x y z
N MET A 1 27.85 12.86 2.55
CA MET A 1 27.70 11.39 2.52
C MET A 1 27.80 10.88 3.95
N ILE A 2 26.75 10.21 4.44
CA ILE A 2 26.73 9.65 5.79
C ILE A 2 26.89 8.12 5.77
N LEU A 3 26.36 7.44 4.73
CA LEU A 3 26.44 6.01 4.52
C LEU A 3 26.80 5.72 3.06
N SER A 4 27.72 4.80 2.78
CA SER A 4 28.05 4.32 1.45
C SER A 4 28.22 2.80 1.47
N CYS A 5 27.54 2.13 0.58
CA CYS A 5 27.75 0.73 0.25
C CYS A 5 28.49 0.64 -1.08
N GLN A 6 29.60 -0.09 -1.14
CA GLN A 6 30.46 -0.20 -2.33
C GLN A 6 30.65 -1.67 -2.70
N ASN A 7 30.14 -2.04 -3.89
CA ASN A 7 30.30 -3.36 -4.48
C ASN A 7 29.93 -4.52 -3.55
N ILE A 8 28.86 -4.36 -2.78
CA ILE A 8 28.39 -5.37 -1.82
C ILE A 8 27.88 -6.59 -2.57
N SER A 9 28.51 -7.74 -2.28
CA SER A 9 28.04 -9.06 -2.74
C SER A 9 27.89 -10.00 -1.56
N LYS A 10 26.85 -10.85 -1.61
CA LYS A 10 26.56 -11.84 -0.58
C LYS A 10 25.89 -13.06 -1.16
N SER A 11 26.38 -14.24 -0.78
CA SER A 11 25.81 -15.54 -1.14
C SER A 11 25.59 -16.39 0.10
N PHE A 12 24.58 -17.25 0.06
CA PHE A 12 24.36 -18.30 1.06
C PHE A 12 24.47 -19.67 0.39
N GLY A 13 25.57 -20.36 0.62
CA GLY A 13 25.87 -21.59 -0.10
C GLY A 13 26.08 -21.35 -1.58
N THR A 14 25.19 -21.90 -2.42
CA THR A 14 25.19 -21.72 -3.88
C THR A 14 24.35 -20.54 -4.37
N ASP A 15 23.53 -19.99 -3.49
CA ASP A 15 22.54 -18.97 -3.88
C ASP A 15 23.14 -17.56 -3.71
N GLU A 16 23.35 -16.88 -4.83
CA GLU A 16 23.78 -15.49 -4.89
C GLU A 16 22.58 -14.58 -4.55
N ILE A 17 22.67 -13.82 -3.46
CA ILE A 17 21.59 -12.94 -3.00
C ILE A 17 21.81 -11.49 -3.42
N LEU A 18 23.04 -11.00 -3.29
CA LEU A 18 23.44 -9.65 -3.69
C LEU A 18 24.71 -9.73 -4.54
N LYS A 19 24.76 -8.92 -5.61
CA LYS A 19 25.86 -8.86 -6.56
C LYS A 19 26.23 -7.42 -6.89
N ASN A 20 27.41 -6.99 -6.45
CA ASN A 20 27.98 -5.65 -6.73
C ASN A 20 27.02 -4.48 -6.45
N VAL A 21 26.22 -4.56 -5.37
CA VAL A 21 25.29 -3.50 -5.00
C VAL A 21 26.07 -2.29 -4.48
N SER A 22 25.87 -1.13 -5.12
CA SER A 22 26.54 0.11 -4.77
C SER A 22 25.55 1.27 -4.71
N PHE A 23 25.53 1.99 -3.58
CA PHE A 23 24.76 3.23 -3.41
C PHE A 23 25.32 4.04 -2.24
N HIS A 24 24.92 5.29 -2.16
CA HIS A 24 25.27 6.18 -1.05
C HIS A 24 24.06 6.96 -0.56
N ILE A 25 24.08 7.35 0.69
CA ILE A 25 23.04 8.15 1.34
C ILE A 25 23.70 9.41 1.91
N GLU A 26 23.11 10.55 1.63
CA GLU A 26 23.54 11.84 2.17
C GLU A 26 22.89 12.12 3.55
N ALA A 27 23.45 13.07 4.28
CA ALA A 27 22.81 13.54 5.51
C ALA A 27 21.42 14.11 5.19
N ASN A 28 20.44 13.82 6.04
CA ASN A 28 19.02 14.19 5.86
C ASN A 28 18.29 13.54 4.67
N GLU A 29 18.94 12.68 3.88
CA GLU A 29 18.30 11.99 2.76
C GLU A 29 17.39 10.86 3.25
N LYS A 30 16.26 10.66 2.57
CA LYS A 30 15.29 9.59 2.83
C LYS A 30 15.30 8.64 1.64
N ALA A 31 15.82 7.43 1.86
CA ALA A 31 15.95 6.43 0.80
C ALA A 31 15.07 5.22 1.09
N ALA A 32 14.42 4.68 0.05
CA ALA A 32 13.75 3.39 0.10
C ALA A 32 14.63 2.30 -0.50
N ILE A 33 14.61 1.09 0.07
CA ILE A 33 15.11 -0.13 -0.56
C ILE A 33 13.88 -0.95 -0.97
N VAL A 34 13.69 -1.17 -2.27
CA VAL A 34 12.57 -1.89 -2.84
C VAL A 34 13.02 -3.13 -3.61
N GLY A 35 12.15 -4.10 -3.80
CA GLY A 35 12.41 -5.35 -4.52
C GLY A 35 11.43 -6.44 -4.07
N ILE A 36 11.34 -7.52 -4.83
CA ILE A 36 10.48 -8.67 -4.52
C ILE A 36 10.89 -9.32 -3.18
N ASN A 37 10.00 -10.13 -2.61
CA ASN A 37 10.34 -10.92 -1.43
C ASN A 37 11.49 -11.89 -1.77
N GLY A 38 12.46 -12.00 -0.84
CA GLY A 38 13.68 -12.79 -1.09
C GLY A 38 14.78 -12.08 -1.87
N ALA A 39 14.59 -10.88 -2.41
CA ALA A 39 15.60 -10.13 -3.16
C ALA A 39 16.86 -9.72 -2.35
N GLY A 40 16.88 -9.95 -1.03
CA GLY A 40 18.02 -9.61 -0.18
C GLY A 40 17.94 -8.27 0.54
N LYS A 41 16.75 -7.63 0.59
CA LYS A 41 16.55 -6.34 1.27
C LYS A 41 16.99 -6.37 2.75
N SER A 42 16.45 -7.31 3.52
CA SER A 42 16.80 -7.46 4.95
C SER A 42 18.26 -7.92 5.14
N THR A 43 18.82 -8.71 4.22
CA THR A 43 20.25 -9.07 4.21
C THR A 43 21.13 -7.83 4.05
N LEU A 44 20.76 -6.94 3.12
CA LEU A 44 21.47 -5.68 2.91
C LEU A 44 21.41 -4.79 4.17
N LEU A 45 20.25 -4.69 4.83
CA LEU A 45 20.15 -3.96 6.10
C LEU A 45 21.04 -4.58 7.20
N LYS A 46 21.09 -5.91 7.32
CA LYS A 46 21.98 -6.60 8.28
C LYS A 46 23.46 -6.36 7.98
N ILE A 47 23.85 -6.27 6.71
CA ILE A 47 25.21 -5.93 6.29
C ILE A 47 25.52 -4.47 6.67
N ILE A 48 24.61 -3.53 6.43
CA ILE A 48 24.79 -2.12 6.85
C ILE A 48 24.96 -2.01 8.37
N MET A 49 24.23 -2.84 9.12
CA MET A 49 24.32 -2.95 10.59
C MET A 49 25.57 -3.68 11.08
N GLN A 50 26.40 -4.21 10.18
CA GLN A 50 27.55 -5.06 10.49
C GLN A 50 27.18 -6.33 11.30
N LYS A 51 25.90 -6.74 11.25
CA LYS A 51 25.44 -8.03 11.81
C LYS A 51 25.75 -9.20 10.90
N GLU A 52 25.92 -8.94 9.61
CA GLU A 52 26.37 -9.87 8.59
C GLU A 52 27.56 -9.29 7.83
N THR A 53 28.55 -10.13 7.52
CA THR A 53 29.70 -9.74 6.70
C THR A 53 29.38 -9.96 5.23
N PRO A 54 29.63 -8.99 4.33
CA PRO A 54 29.56 -9.22 2.90
C PRO A 54 30.69 -10.17 2.46
N ASP A 55 30.49 -10.88 1.36
CA ASP A 55 31.55 -11.71 0.75
C ASP A 55 32.56 -10.83 0.02
N THR A 56 32.10 -9.76 -0.62
CA THR A 56 32.94 -8.72 -1.22
C THR A 56 32.30 -7.34 -1.01
N GLY A 57 33.12 -6.30 -1.13
CA GLY A 57 32.68 -4.92 -0.92
C GLY A 57 32.76 -4.47 0.52
N GLU A 58 32.38 -3.23 0.77
CA GLU A 58 32.46 -2.62 2.10
C GLU A 58 31.33 -1.62 2.35
N VAL A 59 30.99 -1.44 3.63
CA VAL A 59 30.08 -0.41 4.11
C VAL A 59 30.88 0.66 4.83
N ILE A 60 30.78 1.88 4.35
CA ILE A 60 31.48 3.04 4.89
C ILE A 60 30.46 3.96 5.57
N LEU A 61 30.67 4.23 6.85
CA LEU A 61 29.91 5.20 7.65
C LEU A 61 30.74 6.46 7.89
N ALA A 62 30.08 7.59 8.01
CA ALA A 62 30.74 8.81 8.47
C ALA A 62 31.32 8.60 9.86
N LYS A 63 32.44 9.28 10.16
CA LYS A 63 33.08 9.18 11.47
C LYS A 63 32.09 9.58 12.58
N ASP A 64 32.02 8.80 13.62
CA ASP A 64 31.19 8.98 14.83
C ASP A 64 29.65 8.95 14.55
N ALA A 65 29.21 8.54 13.34
CA ALA A 65 27.79 8.42 13.01
C ALA A 65 27.15 7.22 13.75
N THR A 66 26.02 7.47 14.36
CA THR A 66 25.22 6.47 15.06
C THR A 66 24.18 5.84 14.14
N ILE A 67 23.99 4.52 14.24
CA ILE A 67 22.95 3.79 13.49
C ILE A 67 21.92 3.26 14.46
N GLY A 68 20.63 3.45 14.11
CA GLY A 68 19.53 2.79 14.77
C GLY A 68 18.79 1.88 13.79
N TYR A 69 18.37 0.71 14.25
CA TYR A 69 17.71 -0.30 13.42
C TYR A 69 16.44 -0.84 14.08
N LEU A 70 15.34 -0.82 13.35
CA LEU A 70 14.12 -1.53 13.69
C LEU A 70 14.10 -2.86 12.93
N ALA A 71 14.24 -3.97 13.66
CA ALA A 71 14.04 -5.31 13.10
C ALA A 71 12.56 -5.68 13.06
N GLN A 72 12.17 -6.49 12.08
CA GLN A 72 10.80 -6.99 11.94
C GLN A 72 10.33 -7.81 13.16
N TYR A 73 11.25 -8.45 13.89
CA TYR A 73 10.99 -9.17 15.13
C TYR A 73 12.04 -8.77 16.19
N GLN A 74 11.57 -8.29 17.34
CA GLN A 74 12.42 -8.05 18.51
C GLN A 74 11.85 -8.79 19.72
N ASP A 75 12.68 -9.62 20.36
CA ASP A 75 12.37 -10.18 21.67
C ASP A 75 12.58 -9.10 22.73
N VAL A 76 11.52 -8.42 23.09
CA VAL A 76 11.52 -7.52 24.24
C VAL A 76 11.01 -8.31 25.44
N SER A 77 11.93 -8.85 26.21
CA SER A 77 11.64 -9.54 27.48
C SER A 77 11.84 -8.57 28.63
N GLY A 78 10.80 -8.23 29.37
CA GLY A 78 10.97 -7.40 30.55
C GLY A 78 9.69 -7.17 31.34
N HIS A 79 9.87 -6.90 32.62
CA HIS A 79 8.84 -6.49 33.56
C HIS A 79 8.58 -4.98 33.56
N ARG A 80 9.14 -4.24 32.54
CA ARG A 80 8.98 -2.78 32.41
C ARG A 80 7.65 -2.44 31.82
N THR A 81 7.15 -1.25 32.14
CA THR A 81 5.99 -0.67 31.47
C THR A 81 6.34 -0.14 30.09
N ILE A 82 5.33 0.14 29.26
CA ILE A 82 5.51 0.76 27.92
C ILE A 82 6.32 2.06 28.03
N TYR A 83 5.93 2.91 28.98
CA TYR A 83 6.57 4.21 29.17
C TYR A 83 8.03 4.06 29.61
N GLU A 84 8.30 3.20 30.60
CA GLU A 84 9.66 2.95 31.11
C GLU A 84 10.57 2.38 30.03
N GLU A 85 10.06 1.47 29.17
CA GLU A 85 10.85 0.87 28.09
C GLU A 85 11.30 1.91 27.07
N VAL A 86 10.44 2.86 26.69
CA VAL A 86 10.82 3.92 25.75
C VAL A 86 11.67 4.99 26.43
N LEU A 87 11.39 5.30 27.69
CA LEU A 87 12.15 6.27 28.49
C LEU A 87 13.61 5.82 28.74
N ASP A 88 13.87 4.52 28.80
CA ASP A 88 15.20 3.91 28.93
C ASP A 88 16.18 4.39 27.82
N ALA A 89 15.67 4.76 26.64
CA ALA A 89 16.47 5.36 25.57
C ALA A 89 17.09 6.72 25.95
N LYS A 90 16.63 7.36 27.02
CA LYS A 90 17.13 8.64 27.54
C LYS A 90 17.82 8.49 28.90
N GLN A 91 18.33 7.30 29.23
CA GLN A 91 18.96 7.01 30.52
C GLN A 91 20.06 8.00 30.87
N ASN A 92 20.87 8.41 29.88
CA ASN A 92 21.91 9.42 30.05
C ASN A 92 21.37 10.78 30.53
N ILE A 93 20.21 11.20 29.97
CA ILE A 93 19.56 12.46 30.35
C ILE A 93 18.96 12.35 31.74
N ILE A 94 18.37 11.21 32.09
CA ILE A 94 17.82 10.94 33.43
C ILE A 94 18.94 11.02 34.48
N GLU A 95 20.08 10.38 34.21
CA GLU A 95 21.24 10.43 35.12
C GLU A 95 21.78 11.87 35.26
N MET A 96 21.78 12.66 34.20
CA MET A 96 22.14 14.09 34.28
C MET A 96 21.12 14.88 35.12
N GLU A 97 19.83 14.65 34.97
CA GLU A 97 18.78 15.29 35.77
C GLU A 97 18.94 14.95 37.24
N GLU A 98 19.19 13.69 37.58
CA GLU A 98 19.47 13.26 38.97
C GLU A 98 20.72 13.92 39.58
N ARG A 99 21.81 14.01 38.78
CA ARG A 99 23.04 14.72 39.21
C ARG A 99 22.78 16.21 39.45
N LEU A 100 22.04 16.88 38.53
CA LEU A 100 21.68 18.29 38.70
C LEU A 100 20.89 18.51 40.00
N ARG A 101 19.86 17.68 40.25
CA ARG A 101 19.08 17.74 41.51
C ARG A 101 19.93 17.44 42.75
N GLY A 102 20.87 16.49 42.63
CA GLY A 102 21.85 16.21 43.70
C GLY A 102 22.73 17.42 44.00
N MET A 103 23.23 18.12 42.97
CA MET A 103 24.03 19.34 43.12
C MET A 103 23.19 20.50 43.73
N GLU A 104 21.92 20.68 43.30
CA GLU A 104 21.00 21.66 43.90
C GLU A 104 20.80 21.43 45.40
N THR A 105 20.66 20.17 45.79
CA THR A 105 20.53 19.81 47.22
C THR A 105 21.81 20.14 47.99
N GLN A 106 22.99 19.87 47.43
CA GLN A 106 24.28 20.15 48.03
C GLN A 106 24.56 21.67 48.15
N MET A 107 24.10 22.48 47.21
CA MET A 107 24.23 23.95 47.27
C MET A 107 23.63 24.56 48.53
N ASN A 108 22.60 23.95 49.11
CA ASN A 108 21.96 24.42 50.33
C ASN A 108 22.83 24.19 51.58
N THR A 109 23.87 23.38 51.51
CA THR A 109 24.68 23.00 52.67
C THR A 109 26.13 23.48 52.59
N LEU A 110 26.62 23.87 51.40
CA LEU A 110 28.00 24.28 51.16
C LEU A 110 28.15 25.80 51.18
N THR A 111 29.36 26.28 51.57
CA THR A 111 29.68 27.71 51.58
C THR A 111 31.14 27.93 51.12
N GLY A 112 31.45 29.16 50.67
CA GLY A 112 32.78 29.55 50.23
C GLY A 112 33.26 28.90 48.94
N GLN A 113 34.52 28.53 48.85
CA GLN A 113 35.19 28.04 47.65
C GLN A 113 34.60 26.69 47.14
N GLU A 114 34.10 25.85 48.04
CA GLU A 114 33.43 24.60 47.67
C GLU A 114 32.12 24.85 46.94
N LEU A 115 31.33 25.85 47.35
CA LEU A 115 30.11 26.28 46.68
C LEU A 115 30.42 26.84 45.30
N GLU A 116 31.48 27.66 45.11
CA GLU A 116 31.86 28.18 43.80
C GLU A 116 32.21 27.05 42.82
N THR A 117 33.00 26.06 43.26
CA THR A 117 33.37 24.90 42.42
C THR A 117 32.13 24.07 42.02
N LEU A 118 31.18 23.91 42.95
CA LEU A 118 29.92 23.20 42.68
C LEU A 118 29.04 23.96 41.68
N LEU A 119 28.97 25.29 41.80
CA LEU A 119 28.22 26.15 40.87
C LEU A 119 28.81 26.09 39.46
N ASP A 120 30.14 26.11 39.29
CA ASP A 120 30.78 25.95 37.98
C ASP A 120 30.48 24.58 37.36
N GLY A 121 30.43 23.53 38.16
CA GLY A 121 30.04 22.18 37.76
C GLY A 121 28.59 22.12 37.33
N TYR A 122 27.69 22.73 38.10
CA TYR A 122 26.27 22.81 37.82
C TYR A 122 25.99 23.56 36.51
N HIS A 123 26.61 24.72 36.28
CA HIS A 123 26.43 25.47 35.05
C HIS A 123 26.87 24.69 33.82
N ARG A 124 27.98 23.96 33.86
CA ARG A 124 28.45 23.12 32.76
C ARG A 124 27.46 21.97 32.48
N LEU A 125 27.08 21.24 33.53
CA LEU A 125 26.13 20.11 33.40
C LEU A 125 24.76 20.56 32.97
N SER A 126 24.25 21.71 33.48
CA SER A 126 22.98 22.28 33.09
C SER A 126 22.97 22.72 31.62
N HIS A 127 24.05 23.30 31.13
CA HIS A 127 24.20 23.65 29.72
C HIS A 127 24.25 22.40 28.81
N GLU A 128 24.97 21.37 29.22
CA GLU A 128 25.02 20.09 28.51
C GLU A 128 23.64 19.41 28.49
N PHE A 129 22.91 19.42 29.61
CA PHE A 129 21.56 18.91 29.73
C PHE A 129 20.59 19.65 28.79
N GLU A 130 20.70 20.97 28.69
CA GLU A 130 19.90 21.78 27.78
C GLU A 130 20.20 21.46 26.30
N LEU A 131 21.47 21.37 25.91
CA LEU A 131 21.92 21.03 24.56
C LEU A 131 21.42 19.64 24.11
N LEU A 132 21.34 18.68 25.02
CA LEU A 132 20.83 17.34 24.78
C LEU A 132 19.29 17.25 24.82
N GLY A 133 18.58 18.39 25.00
CA GLY A 133 17.13 18.42 25.05
C GLY A 133 16.58 17.85 26.36
N GLY A 134 17.26 18.09 27.47
CA GLY A 134 16.92 17.54 28.78
C GLY A 134 15.60 18.03 29.36
N TYR A 135 15.09 19.22 28.99
CA TYR A 135 13.79 19.69 29.48
C TYR A 135 12.58 19.01 28.81
N PRO A 136 12.53 18.84 27.47
CA PRO A 136 11.35 18.30 26.81
C PRO A 136 11.34 16.77 26.69
N TYR A 137 12.35 16.01 27.17
CA TYR A 137 12.47 14.59 26.86
C TYR A 137 11.27 13.73 27.28
N ARG A 138 10.62 14.06 28.44
CA ARG A 138 9.41 13.35 28.90
C ARG A 138 8.21 13.60 27.98
N SER A 139 8.05 14.85 27.56
CA SER A 139 6.99 15.22 26.60
C SER A 139 7.24 14.62 25.23
N GLU A 140 8.49 14.50 24.82
CA GLU A 140 8.89 13.84 23.58
C GLU A 140 8.53 12.34 23.59
N VAL A 141 8.85 11.62 24.67
CA VAL A 141 8.46 10.21 24.87
C VAL A 141 6.94 10.05 24.81
N THR A 142 6.20 10.91 25.54
CA THR A 142 4.74 10.90 25.54
C THR A 142 4.18 11.18 24.13
N GLY A 143 4.73 12.16 23.42
CA GLY A 143 4.30 12.52 22.07
C GLY A 143 4.52 11.40 21.07
N ILE A 144 5.67 10.71 21.13
CA ILE A 144 5.99 9.58 20.26
C ILE A 144 5.07 8.38 20.55
N LEU A 145 4.83 8.04 21.83
CA LEU A 145 3.92 6.96 22.19
C LEU A 145 2.48 7.22 21.74
N LYS A 146 1.98 8.45 21.92
CA LYS A 146 0.66 8.85 21.41
C LYS A 146 0.60 8.78 19.88
N GLY A 147 1.62 9.28 19.20
CA GLY A 147 1.70 9.21 17.75
C GLY A 147 1.74 7.79 17.19
N LEU A 148 2.24 6.82 17.97
CA LEU A 148 2.22 5.40 17.64
C LEU A 148 0.93 4.68 18.09
N GLY A 149 -0.10 5.43 18.51
CA GLY A 149 -1.42 4.91 18.82
C GLY A 149 -1.56 4.30 20.21
N PHE A 150 -0.71 4.70 21.19
CA PHE A 150 -0.90 4.34 22.59
C PHE A 150 -1.60 5.48 23.34
N SER A 151 -2.67 5.15 24.05
CA SER A 151 -3.33 6.09 24.99
C SER A 151 -2.52 6.24 26.28
N GLU A 152 -2.66 7.36 26.97
CA GLU A 152 -1.97 7.56 28.26
C GLU A 152 -2.33 6.51 29.31
N SER A 153 -3.56 5.98 29.27
CA SER A 153 -4.01 4.91 30.15
C SER A 153 -3.30 3.56 29.91
N GLU A 154 -2.67 3.38 28.76
CA GLU A 154 -1.93 2.17 28.43
C GLU A 154 -0.44 2.25 28.80
N PHE A 155 0.08 3.43 29.15
CA PHE A 155 1.51 3.63 29.41
C PHE A 155 2.05 2.78 30.55
N ASP A 156 1.20 2.47 31.55
CA ASP A 156 1.55 1.65 32.71
C ASP A 156 1.40 0.15 32.48
N ARG A 157 0.92 -0.29 31.29
CA ARG A 157 0.83 -1.71 30.95
C ARG A 157 2.21 -2.31 30.79
N GLN A 158 2.35 -3.57 31.25
CA GLN A 158 3.63 -4.29 31.15
C GLN A 158 3.90 -4.77 29.72
N MET A 159 5.17 -4.78 29.34
CA MET A 159 5.63 -5.29 28.03
C MET A 159 5.23 -6.75 27.81
N SER A 160 5.11 -7.56 28.87
CA SER A 160 4.70 -8.97 28.81
C SER A 160 3.24 -9.16 28.35
N GLU A 161 2.37 -8.18 28.58
CA GLU A 161 0.94 -8.22 28.27
C GLU A 161 0.64 -7.79 26.81
N LEU A 162 1.65 -7.29 26.09
CA LEU A 162 1.49 -6.75 24.76
C LEU A 162 1.52 -7.84 23.69
N SER A 163 0.70 -7.63 22.64
CA SER A 163 0.78 -8.41 21.41
C SER A 163 2.12 -8.17 20.68
N GLY A 164 2.50 -9.06 19.76
CA GLY A 164 3.70 -8.90 18.95
C GLY A 164 3.76 -7.55 18.22
N GLY A 165 2.65 -7.16 17.59
CA GLY A 165 2.56 -5.87 16.90
C GLY A 165 2.67 -4.65 17.83
N GLN A 166 2.11 -4.73 19.06
CA GLN A 166 2.28 -3.68 20.07
C GLN A 166 3.73 -3.57 20.54
N LYS A 167 4.42 -4.71 20.75
CA LYS A 167 5.86 -4.73 21.08
C LYS A 167 6.70 -4.08 20.00
N THR A 168 6.41 -4.36 18.73
CA THR A 168 7.10 -3.72 17.59
C THR A 168 6.88 -2.20 17.58
N ARG A 169 5.67 -1.72 17.88
CA ARG A 169 5.38 -0.28 18.01
C ARG A 169 6.16 0.39 19.15
N VAL A 170 6.28 -0.26 20.31
CA VAL A 170 7.09 0.24 21.43
C VAL A 170 8.57 0.30 21.04
N SER A 171 9.10 -0.74 20.37
CA SER A 171 10.48 -0.78 19.88
C SER A 171 10.75 0.33 18.86
N LEU A 172 9.79 0.60 17.96
CA LEU A 172 9.86 1.75 17.05
C LEU A 172 9.92 3.06 17.85
N GLY A 173 9.04 3.24 18.84
CA GLY A 173 9.05 4.41 19.72
C GLY A 173 10.39 4.62 20.41
N LYS A 174 10.96 3.57 21.01
CA LYS A 174 12.30 3.61 21.63
C LYS A 174 13.38 4.06 20.64
N LEU A 175 13.32 3.52 19.40
CA LEU A 175 14.25 3.87 18.34
C LEU A 175 14.10 5.34 17.88
N LEU A 176 12.88 5.84 17.74
CA LEU A 176 12.63 7.23 17.34
C LEU A 176 13.07 8.23 18.41
N VAL A 177 12.96 7.87 19.69
CA VAL A 177 13.44 8.68 20.84
C VAL A 177 14.97 8.79 20.86
N THR A 178 15.72 7.77 20.42
CA THR A 178 17.20 7.81 20.40
C THR A 178 17.75 8.79 19.38
N LYS A 179 17.02 9.08 18.29
CA LYS A 179 17.40 9.98 17.19
C LYS A 179 18.78 9.70 16.59
N PRO A 180 19.08 8.48 16.10
CA PRO A 180 20.39 8.18 15.51
C PRO A 180 20.63 8.97 14.22
N ASP A 181 21.90 9.14 13.81
CA ASP A 181 22.26 9.85 12.57
C ASP A 181 21.77 9.11 11.31
N VAL A 182 21.72 7.77 11.36
CA VAL A 182 21.19 6.90 10.32
C VAL A 182 20.12 5.99 10.94
N LEU A 183 18.89 6.12 10.46
CA LEU A 183 17.73 5.34 10.89
C LEU A 183 17.41 4.29 9.83
N LEU A 184 17.49 3.01 10.20
CA LEU A 184 17.15 1.87 9.34
C LEU A 184 15.81 1.27 9.79
N LEU A 185 14.80 1.27 8.91
CA LEU A 185 13.45 0.79 9.20
C LEU A 185 13.10 -0.36 8.26
N ASP A 186 12.82 -1.54 8.83
CA ASP A 186 12.37 -2.72 8.09
C ASP A 186 10.88 -2.92 8.34
N GLU A 187 10.05 -2.63 7.32
CA GLU A 187 8.58 -2.68 7.35
C GLU A 187 7.94 -1.92 8.53
N PRO A 188 8.24 -0.61 8.70
CA PRO A 188 7.79 0.15 9.86
C PRO A 188 6.27 0.40 9.90
N THR A 189 5.58 0.27 8.78
CA THR A 189 4.13 0.47 8.66
C THR A 189 3.32 -0.74 9.09
N ASN A 190 3.95 -1.92 9.19
CA ASN A 190 3.29 -3.13 9.65
C ASN A 190 2.77 -2.95 11.09
N HIS A 191 1.54 -3.36 11.34
CA HIS A 191 0.85 -3.26 12.63
C HIS A 191 0.50 -1.83 13.09
N LEU A 192 0.74 -0.80 12.27
CA LEU A 192 0.26 0.56 12.50
C LEU A 192 -1.12 0.75 11.86
N ASP A 193 -1.98 1.51 12.53
CA ASP A 193 -3.20 2.01 11.93
C ASP A 193 -2.92 3.26 11.07
N MET A 194 -3.91 3.69 10.31
CA MET A 194 -3.75 4.80 9.36
C MET A 194 -3.34 6.12 10.02
N GLU A 195 -3.80 6.36 11.25
CA GLU A 195 -3.47 7.57 12.01
C GLU A 195 -2.00 7.55 12.45
N SER A 196 -1.55 6.42 13.00
CA SER A 196 -0.14 6.22 13.38
C SER A 196 0.80 6.27 12.17
N ILE A 197 0.38 5.75 11.01
CA ILE A 197 1.16 5.85 9.77
C ILE A 197 1.29 7.33 9.34
N ARG A 198 0.21 8.10 9.34
CA ARG A 198 0.25 9.54 9.01
C ARG A 198 1.17 10.32 9.96
N TRP A 199 1.10 10.01 11.25
CA TRP A 199 1.99 10.61 12.23
C TRP A 199 3.46 10.26 11.96
N LEU A 200 3.77 8.98 11.66
CA LEU A 200 5.11 8.52 11.35
C LEU A 200 5.66 9.19 10.08
N GLU A 201 4.83 9.36 9.04
CA GLU A 201 5.19 10.13 7.84
C GLU A 201 5.66 11.55 8.22
N GLY A 202 4.82 12.28 8.98
CA GLY A 202 5.14 13.63 9.43
C GLY A 202 6.43 13.69 10.28
N PHE A 203 6.64 12.70 11.14
CA PHE A 203 7.85 12.58 11.94
C PHE A 203 9.10 12.37 11.06
N LEU A 204 9.06 11.41 10.12
CA LEU A 204 10.20 11.07 9.27
C LEU A 204 10.52 12.17 8.25
N MET A 205 9.53 12.87 7.72
CA MET A 205 9.75 14.04 6.85
C MET A 205 10.57 15.13 7.56
N ASN A 206 10.31 15.34 8.86
CA ASN A 206 11.01 16.33 9.68
C ASN A 206 12.27 15.80 10.37
N TYR A 207 12.59 14.52 10.18
CA TYR A 207 13.75 13.89 10.79
C TYR A 207 15.05 14.43 10.20
N LYS A 208 15.98 14.91 11.06
CA LYS A 208 17.24 15.53 10.63
C LYS A 208 18.32 14.53 10.21
N GLY A 209 18.22 13.26 10.63
CA GLY A 209 19.14 12.19 10.20
C GLY A 209 18.77 11.62 8.83
N ALA A 210 19.65 10.77 8.30
CA ALA A 210 19.36 9.96 7.14
C ALA A 210 18.39 8.84 7.51
N VAL A 211 17.47 8.46 6.61
CA VAL A 211 16.54 7.37 6.82
C VAL A 211 16.62 6.40 5.65
N VAL A 212 16.76 5.12 5.95
CA VAL A 212 16.69 4.04 4.97
C VAL A 212 15.51 3.15 5.34
N ILE A 213 14.57 3.01 4.43
CA ILE A 213 13.30 2.33 4.66
C ILE A 213 13.18 1.14 3.70
N VAL A 214 12.88 -0.03 4.25
CA VAL A 214 12.32 -1.14 3.49
C VAL A 214 10.83 -1.14 3.78
N SER A 215 9.99 -0.96 2.76
CA SER A 215 8.54 -1.03 2.91
C SER A 215 7.85 -1.45 1.61
N HIS A 216 6.70 -2.10 1.77
CA HIS A 216 5.76 -2.44 0.71
C HIS A 216 4.54 -1.51 0.66
N ASP A 217 4.52 -0.45 1.48
CA ASP A 217 3.52 0.62 1.43
C ASP A 217 3.95 1.71 0.43
N ARG A 218 3.40 1.64 -0.80
CA ARG A 218 3.70 2.58 -1.89
C ARG A 218 3.34 4.02 -1.54
N TYR A 219 2.23 4.23 -0.83
CA TYR A 219 1.76 5.56 -0.44
C TYR A 219 2.69 6.20 0.60
N PHE A 220 3.13 5.42 1.58
CA PHE A 220 4.12 5.84 2.56
C PHE A 220 5.46 6.21 1.91
N LEU A 221 5.96 5.35 1.02
CA LEU A 221 7.20 5.62 0.30
C LEU A 221 7.10 6.87 -0.57
N ASP A 222 5.97 7.09 -1.23
CA ASP A 222 5.77 8.24 -2.11
C ASP A 222 5.83 9.57 -1.35
N ARG A 223 5.37 9.60 -0.10
CA ARG A 223 5.39 10.79 0.75
C ARG A 223 6.73 11.07 1.43
N VAL A 224 7.45 10.02 1.84
CA VAL A 224 8.61 10.16 2.73
C VAL A 224 9.93 10.17 1.95
N VAL A 225 10.05 9.36 0.88
CA VAL A 225 11.36 9.12 0.25
C VAL A 225 11.67 10.08 -0.89
N THR A 226 12.97 10.36 -1.04
CA THR A 226 13.53 11.20 -2.11
C THR A 226 14.47 10.42 -3.04
N LYS A 227 14.80 9.17 -2.66
CA LYS A 227 15.65 8.26 -3.41
C LYS A 227 15.12 6.84 -3.27
N VAL A 228 15.15 6.06 -4.36
CA VAL A 228 14.79 4.64 -4.35
C VAL A 228 15.98 3.81 -4.82
N VAL A 229 16.32 2.78 -4.04
CA VAL A 229 17.32 1.76 -4.38
C VAL A 229 16.57 0.47 -4.65
N GLU A 230 16.49 0.05 -5.90
CA GLU A 230 15.84 -1.19 -6.30
C GLU A 230 16.85 -2.33 -6.30
N ILE A 231 16.52 -3.44 -5.62
CA ILE A 231 17.24 -4.71 -5.75
C ILE A 231 16.47 -5.57 -6.74
N PHE A 232 17.06 -5.73 -7.93
CA PHE A 232 16.48 -6.52 -9.01
C PHE A 232 17.54 -7.43 -9.62
N GLN A 233 17.23 -8.72 -9.78
CA GLN A 233 18.19 -9.74 -10.26
C GLN A 233 19.54 -9.67 -9.52
N HIS A 234 19.51 -9.62 -8.20
CA HIS A 234 20.67 -9.53 -7.30
C HIS A 234 21.47 -8.22 -7.38
N GLN A 235 21.14 -7.31 -8.30
CA GLN A 235 21.84 -6.03 -8.51
C GLN A 235 21.06 -4.86 -7.93
N GLY A 236 21.79 -3.79 -7.58
CA GLY A 236 21.20 -2.56 -7.04
C GLY A 236 21.12 -1.45 -8.08
N TYR A 237 19.94 -0.90 -8.31
CA TYR A 237 19.69 0.23 -9.19
C TYR A 237 19.21 1.44 -8.38
N VAL A 238 19.79 2.61 -8.62
CA VAL A 238 19.48 3.83 -7.86
C VAL A 238 18.68 4.81 -8.72
N TYR A 239 17.54 5.24 -8.18
CA TYR A 239 16.66 6.22 -8.81
C TYR A 239 16.47 7.42 -7.88
N GLN A 240 16.59 8.63 -8.41
CA GLN A 240 16.26 9.86 -7.70
C GLN A 240 14.76 10.15 -7.86
N GLY A 241 14.14 10.57 -6.77
CA GLY A 241 12.72 10.89 -6.68
C GLY A 241 11.96 9.98 -5.73
N ASN A 242 10.64 10.20 -5.66
CA ASN A 242 9.72 9.38 -4.86
C ASN A 242 9.37 8.06 -5.56
N TYR A 243 8.49 7.27 -4.94
CA TYR A 243 8.10 5.96 -5.47
C TYR A 243 7.38 6.06 -6.82
N THR A 244 6.47 7.02 -6.98
CA THR A 244 5.73 7.26 -8.25
C THR A 244 6.68 7.62 -9.40
N GLU A 245 7.68 8.48 -9.15
CA GLU A 245 8.70 8.82 -10.16
C GLU A 245 9.58 7.63 -10.52
N PHE A 246 9.96 6.82 -9.52
CA PHE A 246 10.67 5.56 -9.72
C PHE A 246 9.88 4.63 -10.63
N ALA A 247 8.60 4.37 -10.33
CA ALA A 247 7.74 3.49 -11.11
C ALA A 247 7.63 3.94 -12.58
N LYS A 248 7.44 5.25 -12.81
CA LYS A 248 7.42 5.83 -14.18
C LYS A 248 8.76 5.66 -14.91
N LYS A 249 9.89 5.90 -14.24
CA LYS A 249 11.23 5.73 -14.81
C LYS A 249 11.50 4.27 -15.15
N LYS A 250 11.17 3.34 -14.24
CA LYS A 250 11.29 1.89 -14.46
C LYS A 250 10.45 1.42 -15.65
N ALA A 251 9.19 1.82 -15.73
CA ALA A 251 8.30 1.48 -16.84
C ALA A 251 8.87 1.96 -18.18
N LYS A 252 9.37 3.20 -18.25
CA LYS A 252 9.99 3.74 -19.47
C LYS A 252 11.25 2.97 -19.88
N ILE A 253 12.15 2.68 -18.93
CA ILE A 253 13.38 1.89 -19.21
C ILE A 253 12.99 0.52 -19.75
N ARG A 254 11.97 -0.14 -19.16
CA ARG A 254 11.47 -1.43 -19.62
C ARG A 254 10.92 -1.36 -21.04
N GLU A 255 10.13 -0.34 -21.35
CA GLU A 255 9.58 -0.11 -22.70
C GLU A 255 10.71 0.06 -23.72
N ASP A 256 11.72 0.84 -23.40
CA ASP A 256 12.88 1.07 -24.25
C ASP A 256 13.69 -0.23 -24.48
N LEU A 257 13.91 -1.05 -23.43
CA LEU A 257 14.56 -2.34 -23.53
C LEU A 257 13.76 -3.33 -24.39
N LEU A 258 12.43 -3.40 -24.23
CA LEU A 258 11.55 -4.20 -25.05
C LEU A 258 11.60 -3.77 -26.52
N LYS A 259 11.58 -2.47 -26.80
CA LYS A 259 11.76 -1.95 -28.16
C LYS A 259 13.09 -2.37 -28.77
N GLN A 260 14.18 -2.25 -28.01
CA GLN A 260 15.51 -2.68 -28.47
C GLN A 260 15.55 -4.17 -28.76
N TYR A 261 14.98 -5.01 -27.86
CA TYR A 261 14.88 -6.44 -28.06
C TYR A 261 14.10 -6.81 -29.33
N TYR A 262 12.89 -6.27 -29.52
CA TYR A 262 12.08 -6.55 -30.70
C TYR A 262 12.71 -6.04 -32.00
N ASN A 263 13.39 -4.90 -31.96
CA ASN A 263 14.14 -4.39 -33.11
C ASN A 263 15.30 -5.32 -33.45
N GLN A 264 16.08 -5.79 -32.48
CA GLN A 264 17.14 -6.74 -32.68
C GLN A 264 16.62 -8.08 -33.23
N GLN A 265 15.51 -8.61 -32.65
CA GLN A 265 14.90 -9.85 -33.15
C GLN A 265 14.42 -9.72 -34.60
N ARG A 266 13.83 -8.58 -34.99
CA ARG A 266 13.47 -8.30 -36.38
C ARG A 266 14.68 -8.30 -37.30
N GLU A 267 15.76 -7.63 -36.89
CA GLU A 267 16.99 -7.59 -37.67
C GLU A 267 17.63 -8.97 -37.81
N ILE A 268 17.72 -9.75 -36.72
CA ILE A 268 18.22 -11.13 -36.75
C ILE A 268 17.40 -11.97 -37.73
N LYS A 269 16.07 -11.96 -37.63
CA LYS A 269 15.17 -12.70 -38.51
C LYS A 269 15.33 -12.26 -39.97
N HIS A 270 15.44 -10.97 -40.24
CA HIS A 270 15.69 -10.46 -41.59
C HIS A 270 17.04 -10.97 -42.17
N GLN A 271 18.11 -10.93 -41.36
CA GLN A 271 19.41 -11.47 -41.79
C GLN A 271 19.37 -12.97 -42.03
N GLU A 272 18.68 -13.77 -41.21
CA GLU A 272 18.47 -15.20 -41.39
C GLU A 272 17.71 -15.50 -42.70
N GLU A 273 16.66 -14.75 -43.03
CA GLU A 273 15.92 -14.86 -44.29
C GLU A 273 16.80 -14.53 -45.49
N VAL A 274 17.64 -13.50 -45.40
CA VAL A 274 18.59 -13.13 -46.47
C VAL A 274 19.66 -14.21 -46.64
N ILE A 275 20.19 -14.77 -45.54
CA ILE A 275 21.16 -15.87 -45.59
C ILE A 275 20.55 -17.09 -46.26
N THR A 276 19.32 -17.47 -45.86
CA THR A 276 18.59 -18.61 -46.45
C THR A 276 18.37 -18.39 -47.95
N LYS A 277 17.99 -17.19 -48.37
CA LYS A 277 17.78 -16.82 -49.76
C LYS A 277 19.10 -16.85 -50.55
N LEU A 278 20.23 -16.39 -49.98
CA LEU A 278 21.54 -16.45 -50.61
C LEU A 278 22.03 -17.90 -50.78
N LYS A 279 21.79 -18.78 -49.82
CA LYS A 279 22.12 -20.22 -49.91
C LYS A 279 21.28 -20.94 -50.94
N SER A 280 20.00 -20.59 -51.14
CA SER A 280 19.11 -21.20 -52.14
C SER A 280 19.58 -20.96 -53.58
N PHE A 281 20.32 -19.89 -53.87
CA PHE A 281 20.85 -19.62 -55.20
C PHE A 281 22.00 -20.57 -55.64
N ASN A 282 22.56 -21.36 -54.73
CA ASN A 282 23.61 -22.39 -54.95
C ASN A 282 24.79 -21.95 -55.84
N ARG A 283 25.16 -20.65 -55.80
CA ARG A 283 26.31 -20.08 -56.50
C ARG A 283 27.43 -19.79 -55.52
N GLU A 284 28.69 -20.11 -55.87
CA GLU A 284 29.86 -19.97 -55.00
C GLU A 284 29.96 -18.53 -54.36
N LYS A 285 29.74 -17.52 -55.17
CA LYS A 285 29.74 -16.10 -54.67
C LYS A 285 28.60 -15.83 -53.69
N SER A 286 27.41 -16.43 -53.86
CA SER A 286 26.27 -16.27 -52.98
C SER A 286 26.50 -17.00 -51.66
N ILE A 287 27.11 -18.18 -51.71
CA ILE A 287 27.47 -18.97 -50.53
C ILE A 287 28.50 -18.21 -49.68
N LYS A 288 29.58 -17.67 -50.28
CA LYS A 288 30.58 -16.88 -49.57
C LYS A 288 29.98 -15.61 -48.90
N ARG A 289 28.98 -14.99 -49.53
CA ARG A 289 28.24 -13.87 -48.94
C ARG A 289 27.34 -14.30 -47.78
N ALA A 290 26.70 -15.45 -47.89
CA ALA A 290 25.89 -16.03 -46.81
C ALA A 290 26.78 -16.35 -45.59
N GLU A 291 27.91 -17.01 -45.78
CA GLU A 291 28.89 -17.33 -44.71
C GLU A 291 29.44 -16.08 -44.03
N SER A 292 29.70 -15.00 -44.79
CA SER A 292 30.14 -13.73 -44.22
C SER A 292 29.08 -13.11 -43.33
N ARG A 293 27.79 -13.16 -43.75
CA ARG A 293 26.67 -12.68 -42.94
C ARG A 293 26.40 -13.54 -41.72
N GLU A 294 26.51 -14.86 -41.82
CA GLU A 294 26.46 -15.77 -40.67
C GLU A 294 27.51 -15.41 -39.61
N LYS A 295 28.77 -15.22 -40.03
CA LYS A 295 29.83 -14.78 -39.12
C LYS A 295 29.58 -13.41 -38.49
N MET A 296 28.84 -12.50 -39.16
CA MET A 296 28.42 -11.23 -38.59
C MET A 296 27.28 -11.45 -37.59
N LEU A 297 26.33 -12.32 -37.89
CA LEU A 297 25.19 -12.67 -37.03
C LEU A 297 25.65 -13.36 -35.75
N ASP A 298 26.64 -14.24 -35.84
CA ASP A 298 27.26 -14.95 -34.69
C ASP A 298 28.02 -14.01 -33.74
N LYS A 299 28.43 -12.84 -34.23
CA LYS A 299 29.11 -11.81 -33.42
C LYS A 299 28.13 -10.85 -32.73
N ILE A 300 26.84 -10.87 -33.08
CA ILE A 300 25.85 -10.03 -32.44
C ILE A 300 25.59 -10.61 -31.04
N GLU A 301 25.87 -9.80 -30.02
CA GLU A 301 25.46 -10.07 -28.64
C GLU A 301 23.94 -10.03 -28.56
N ARG A 302 23.33 -11.20 -28.37
CA ARG A 302 21.86 -11.32 -28.34
C ARG A 302 21.35 -10.74 -27.02
N LEU A 303 20.48 -9.75 -27.13
CA LEU A 303 19.77 -9.22 -25.98
C LEU A 303 18.84 -10.31 -25.43
N GLU A 304 18.88 -10.51 -24.14
CA GLU A 304 17.88 -11.34 -23.47
C GLU A 304 16.55 -10.58 -23.43
N LYS A 305 15.46 -11.32 -23.63
CA LYS A 305 14.12 -10.73 -23.46
C LYS A 305 14.02 -10.23 -22.02
N PRO A 306 13.73 -8.93 -21.79
CA PRO A 306 13.46 -8.45 -20.44
C PRO A 306 12.42 -9.37 -19.80
N THR A 307 12.72 -9.89 -18.62
CA THR A 307 11.81 -10.78 -17.89
C THR A 307 10.46 -10.09 -17.77
N ASP A 308 9.42 -10.71 -18.30
CA ASP A 308 8.06 -10.29 -18.06
C ASP A 308 7.83 -10.45 -16.54
N GLU A 309 7.80 -9.34 -15.81
CA GLU A 309 7.01 -9.32 -14.59
C GLU A 309 5.58 -9.52 -15.12
N ASN A 310 5.08 -10.73 -14.99
CA ASN A 310 3.79 -11.16 -15.56
C ASN A 310 2.64 -10.41 -14.85
N THR A 311 2.48 -9.13 -15.14
CA THR A 311 1.34 -8.33 -14.69
C THR A 311 0.14 -8.43 -15.65
N ASP A 312 0.33 -8.98 -16.86
CA ASP A 312 -0.69 -9.04 -17.90
C ASP A 312 -1.47 -10.38 -17.92
N ILE A 313 -1.51 -11.12 -16.82
CA ILE A 313 -2.36 -12.31 -16.76
C ILE A 313 -3.78 -11.85 -16.47
N HIS A 314 -4.59 -11.74 -17.52
CA HIS A 314 -6.04 -11.53 -17.39
C HIS A 314 -6.69 -12.81 -16.82
N ILE A 315 -7.01 -12.79 -15.54
CA ILE A 315 -7.85 -13.81 -14.93
C ILE A 315 -9.28 -13.27 -14.95
N VAL A 316 -10.13 -13.83 -15.77
CA VAL A 316 -11.57 -13.56 -15.67
C VAL A 316 -12.10 -14.42 -14.52
N LEU A 317 -12.46 -13.75 -13.43
CA LEU A 317 -13.02 -14.34 -12.23
C LEU A 317 -14.52 -13.99 -12.20
N GLU A 318 -15.34 -14.89 -12.72
CA GLU A 318 -16.80 -14.75 -12.68
C GLU A 318 -17.35 -15.79 -11.68
N PRO A 319 -18.17 -15.37 -10.71
CA PRO A 319 -18.86 -16.32 -9.84
C PRO A 319 -19.89 -17.11 -10.65
N ASP A 320 -19.98 -18.40 -10.42
CA ASP A 320 -20.90 -19.30 -11.13
C ASP A 320 -22.38 -18.96 -10.86
N VAL A 321 -22.68 -18.37 -9.71
CA VAL A 321 -24.02 -18.00 -9.28
C VAL A 321 -24.08 -16.50 -8.98
N THR A 322 -25.03 -15.81 -9.58
CA THR A 322 -25.25 -14.38 -9.30
C THR A 322 -26.10 -14.22 -8.04
N SER A 323 -25.66 -13.42 -7.08
CA SER A 323 -26.40 -13.07 -5.86
C SER A 323 -27.60 -12.15 -6.16
N GLY A 324 -28.53 -12.05 -5.20
CA GLY A 324 -29.54 -11.00 -5.17
C GLY A 324 -28.91 -9.60 -5.16
N ASN A 325 -29.74 -8.55 -5.28
CA ASN A 325 -29.25 -7.16 -5.27
C ASN A 325 -28.75 -6.74 -3.87
N ASP A 326 -29.47 -7.14 -2.83
CA ASP A 326 -29.06 -6.93 -1.45
C ASP A 326 -28.23 -8.15 -1.03
N VAL A 327 -26.94 -7.95 -0.73
CA VAL A 327 -25.98 -9.02 -0.41
C VAL A 327 -25.87 -9.21 1.09
N LEU A 328 -25.75 -8.11 1.82
CA LEU A 328 -25.63 -8.11 3.27
C LEU A 328 -26.39 -6.92 3.85
N THR A 329 -27.20 -7.20 4.89
CA THR A 329 -27.87 -6.18 5.72
C THR A 329 -27.53 -6.45 7.17
N VAL A 330 -26.97 -5.46 7.84
CA VAL A 330 -26.62 -5.47 9.26
C VAL A 330 -27.43 -4.39 9.95
N GLU A 331 -28.18 -4.76 11.00
CA GLU A 331 -29.06 -3.85 11.74
C GLU A 331 -28.79 -3.98 13.24
N HIS A 332 -28.52 -2.83 13.88
CA HIS A 332 -28.34 -2.70 15.33
C HIS A 332 -27.33 -3.67 15.94
N LEU A 333 -26.24 -3.96 15.21
CA LEU A 333 -25.23 -4.91 15.64
C LEU A 333 -24.52 -4.41 16.90
N ARG A 334 -24.43 -5.29 17.91
CA ARG A 334 -23.78 -5.02 19.18
C ARG A 334 -22.78 -6.08 19.54
N LYS A 335 -21.61 -5.64 20.08
CA LYS A 335 -20.59 -6.53 20.62
C LYS A 335 -19.78 -5.87 21.74
N ALA A 336 -19.61 -6.63 22.83
CA ALA A 336 -18.75 -6.26 23.96
C ALA A 336 -17.91 -7.46 24.41
N PHE A 337 -16.74 -7.19 24.99
CA PHE A 337 -15.89 -8.16 25.65
C PHE A 337 -15.70 -7.76 27.11
N GLY A 338 -16.36 -8.48 28.01
CA GLY A 338 -16.37 -8.13 29.43
C GLY A 338 -16.96 -6.75 29.64
N THR A 339 -16.18 -5.81 30.17
CA THR A 339 -16.59 -4.40 30.39
C THR A 339 -16.32 -3.49 29.21
N HIS A 340 -15.63 -3.96 28.18
CA HIS A 340 -15.26 -3.15 27.02
C HIS A 340 -16.27 -3.35 25.89
N THR A 341 -17.08 -2.33 25.61
CA THR A 341 -18.00 -2.31 24.47
C THR A 341 -17.22 -1.85 23.23
N LEU A 342 -17.21 -2.66 22.18
CA LEU A 342 -16.60 -2.30 20.89
C LEU A 342 -17.54 -1.39 20.09
N PHE A 343 -18.80 -1.81 19.97
CA PHE A 343 -19.86 -1.08 19.29
C PHE A 343 -21.22 -1.51 19.85
N ASP A 344 -22.18 -0.60 19.85
CA ASP A 344 -23.49 -0.81 20.48
C ASP A 344 -24.66 -0.75 19.49
N ASP A 345 -24.51 -0.03 18.38
CA ASP A 345 -25.58 0.13 17.37
C ASP A 345 -24.98 0.35 15.97
N LEU A 346 -24.44 -0.72 15.36
CA LEU A 346 -23.94 -0.64 14.00
C LEU A 346 -24.97 -1.12 12.99
N SER A 347 -25.25 -0.28 11.99
CA SER A 347 -26.17 -0.59 10.91
C SER A 347 -25.59 -0.17 9.57
N PHE A 348 -25.53 -1.10 8.61
CA PHE A 348 -25.08 -0.84 7.23
C PHE A 348 -25.60 -1.92 6.29
N GLU A 349 -25.59 -1.60 4.99
CA GLU A 349 -25.96 -2.53 3.91
C GLU A 349 -24.86 -2.63 2.86
N ILE A 350 -24.73 -3.78 2.20
CA ILE A 350 -23.84 -3.97 1.05
C ILE A 350 -24.65 -4.54 -0.11
N LYS A 351 -24.48 -3.94 -1.29
CA LYS A 351 -25.19 -4.32 -2.52
C LYS A 351 -24.27 -5.07 -3.47
N ARG A 352 -24.90 -5.82 -4.38
CA ARG A 352 -24.20 -6.58 -5.40
C ARG A 352 -23.28 -5.71 -6.24
N GLY A 353 -22.03 -6.18 -6.44
CA GLY A 353 -21.01 -5.51 -7.24
C GLY A 353 -20.31 -4.36 -6.53
N GLU A 354 -20.69 -4.04 -5.28
CA GLU A 354 -19.92 -3.07 -4.49
C GLU A 354 -18.58 -3.66 -4.01
N ARG A 355 -17.55 -2.83 -3.98
CA ARG A 355 -16.27 -3.11 -3.32
C ARG A 355 -16.14 -2.16 -2.15
N VAL A 356 -16.46 -2.68 -0.96
CA VAL A 356 -16.59 -1.91 0.28
C VAL A 356 -15.38 -2.13 1.15
N ALA A 357 -14.66 -1.07 1.48
CA ALA A 357 -13.56 -1.11 2.45
C ALA A 357 -14.08 -0.72 3.84
N LEU A 358 -13.77 -1.52 4.86
CA LEU A 358 -14.00 -1.19 6.27
C LEU A 358 -12.69 -0.70 6.88
N ILE A 359 -12.65 0.56 7.25
CA ILE A 359 -11.49 1.20 7.87
C ILE A 359 -11.78 1.65 9.30
N GLY A 360 -10.77 2.10 10.02
CA GLY A 360 -10.85 2.55 11.42
C GLY A 360 -9.58 2.20 12.18
N ASN A 361 -9.43 2.75 13.38
CA ASN A 361 -8.25 2.54 14.22
C ASN A 361 -8.13 1.08 14.70
N ASN A 362 -6.95 0.71 15.17
CA ASN A 362 -6.73 -0.63 15.71
C ASN A 362 -7.55 -0.84 17.00
N GLY A 363 -8.16 -2.02 17.14
CA GLY A 363 -8.96 -2.36 18.30
C GLY A 363 -10.42 -1.89 18.25
N THR A 364 -10.86 -1.19 17.18
CA THR A 364 -12.26 -0.75 17.03
C THR A 364 -13.25 -1.87 16.72
N GLY A 365 -12.77 -3.08 16.39
CA GLY A 365 -13.61 -4.24 16.16
C GLY A 365 -13.81 -4.60 14.67
N LYS A 366 -12.99 -4.12 13.74
CA LYS A 366 -13.09 -4.45 12.30
C LYS A 366 -13.09 -5.95 12.03
N THR A 367 -12.06 -6.67 12.46
CA THR A 367 -11.98 -8.16 12.37
C THR A 367 -13.13 -8.85 13.11
N THR A 368 -13.60 -8.25 14.22
CA THR A 368 -14.74 -8.78 14.96
C THR A 368 -16.01 -8.74 14.13
N ILE A 369 -16.26 -7.67 13.40
CA ILE A 369 -17.39 -7.54 12.47
C ILE A 369 -17.31 -8.63 11.39
N LEU A 370 -16.14 -8.80 10.76
CA LEU A 370 -15.94 -9.84 9.74
C LEU A 370 -16.19 -11.25 10.30
N LYS A 371 -15.68 -11.56 11.52
CA LYS A 371 -15.90 -12.84 12.18
C LYS A 371 -17.37 -13.09 12.55
N ILE A 372 -18.11 -12.04 12.92
CA ILE A 372 -19.55 -12.17 13.20
C ILE A 372 -20.33 -12.44 11.90
N ILE A 373 -20.03 -11.75 10.81
CA ILE A 373 -20.68 -11.96 9.51
C ILE A 373 -20.43 -13.38 8.99
N ASN A 374 -19.25 -13.95 9.26
CA ASN A 374 -18.88 -15.33 8.90
C ASN A 374 -19.33 -16.38 9.94
N GLU A 375 -20.16 -16.02 10.91
CA GLU A 375 -20.67 -16.91 11.98
C GLU A 375 -19.58 -17.56 12.86
N LEU A 376 -18.35 -17.04 12.80
CA LEU A 376 -17.22 -17.48 13.62
C LEU A 376 -17.29 -16.93 15.06
N LEU A 377 -18.06 -15.85 15.26
CA LEU A 377 -18.27 -15.20 16.54
C LEU A 377 -19.73 -14.77 16.67
N LEU A 378 -20.34 -15.02 17.83
CA LEU A 378 -21.71 -14.59 18.08
C LEU A 378 -21.78 -13.10 18.42
N ALA A 379 -22.75 -12.41 17.85
CA ALA A 379 -23.12 -11.04 18.26
C ALA A 379 -23.83 -11.08 19.62
N ASP A 380 -23.73 -9.98 20.37
CA ASP A 380 -24.47 -9.83 21.64
C ASP A 380 -25.88 -9.23 21.39
N GLY A 381 -26.11 -8.62 20.23
CA GLY A 381 -27.40 -8.11 19.79
C GLY A 381 -27.37 -7.69 18.32
N GLY A 382 -28.54 -7.38 17.78
CA GLY A 382 -28.72 -7.02 16.37
C GLY A 382 -29.02 -8.19 15.45
N THR A 383 -29.22 -7.90 14.16
CA THR A 383 -29.53 -8.89 13.12
C THR A 383 -28.58 -8.76 11.94
N ILE A 384 -28.21 -9.90 11.37
CA ILE A 384 -27.42 -9.99 10.14
C ILE A 384 -28.24 -10.83 9.17
N VAL A 385 -28.53 -10.26 7.99
CA VAL A 385 -29.29 -10.92 6.94
C VAL A 385 -28.45 -11.00 5.69
N LEU A 386 -28.18 -12.21 5.23
CA LEU A 386 -27.59 -12.46 3.92
C LEU A 386 -28.69 -12.51 2.85
N GLY A 387 -28.42 -11.90 1.71
CA GLY A 387 -29.33 -11.90 0.57
C GLY A 387 -29.49 -13.28 -0.06
N SER A 388 -30.41 -13.37 -1.04
CA SER A 388 -30.67 -14.62 -1.76
C SER A 388 -29.45 -15.01 -2.61
N ASN A 389 -29.14 -16.33 -2.61
CA ASN A 389 -28.03 -16.92 -3.37
C ASN A 389 -26.64 -16.29 -3.06
N VAL A 390 -26.44 -15.81 -1.83
CA VAL A 390 -25.13 -15.29 -1.41
C VAL A 390 -24.25 -16.46 -0.93
N HIS A 391 -23.10 -16.60 -1.58
CA HIS A 391 -22.06 -17.58 -1.24
C HIS A 391 -20.83 -16.82 -0.76
N ILE A 392 -20.50 -16.94 0.53
CA ILE A 392 -19.37 -16.22 1.14
C ILE A 392 -18.07 -16.99 0.90
N GLY A 393 -17.04 -16.24 0.47
CA GLY A 393 -15.65 -16.68 0.53
C GLY A 393 -14.89 -15.81 1.53
N TYR A 394 -14.35 -16.42 2.58
CA TYR A 394 -13.64 -15.70 3.64
C TYR A 394 -12.13 -15.92 3.58
N TYR A 395 -11.38 -14.84 3.60
CA TYR A 395 -9.93 -14.84 3.73
C TYR A 395 -9.55 -14.33 5.12
N ASP A 396 -8.96 -15.22 5.94
CA ASP A 396 -8.47 -14.90 7.28
C ASP A 396 -6.99 -14.56 7.27
N GLN A 397 -6.59 -13.58 8.05
CA GLN A 397 -5.21 -13.14 8.22
C GLN A 397 -4.26 -14.26 8.67
N GLU A 398 -4.73 -15.22 9.43
CA GLU A 398 -3.91 -16.32 9.98
C GLU A 398 -3.69 -17.49 9.02
N HIS A 399 -4.26 -17.47 7.80
CA HIS A 399 -4.13 -18.53 6.77
C HIS A 399 -4.36 -19.97 7.28
N GLN A 400 -5.26 -20.15 8.23
CA GLN A 400 -5.47 -21.42 8.96
C GLN A 400 -6.02 -22.58 8.10
N LEU A 401 -6.33 -22.33 6.84
CA LEU A 401 -7.02 -23.29 5.97
C LEU A 401 -6.10 -24.05 5.00
N LEU A 402 -4.77 -23.90 5.11
CA LEU A 402 -3.83 -24.59 4.23
C LEU A 402 -3.25 -25.86 4.88
N HIS A 403 -3.21 -26.97 4.11
CA HIS A 403 -2.63 -28.22 4.56
C HIS A 403 -1.10 -28.20 4.32
N MET A 404 -0.31 -28.09 5.38
CA MET A 404 1.14 -27.88 5.31
C MET A 404 1.92 -29.00 4.61
N GLU A 405 1.40 -30.23 4.63
CA GLU A 405 2.01 -31.43 4.00
C GLU A 405 1.78 -31.52 2.49
N LYS A 406 0.77 -30.83 1.94
CA LYS A 406 0.45 -30.87 0.52
C LYS A 406 1.35 -29.94 -0.28
N THR A 407 1.47 -30.23 -1.57
CA THR A 407 2.01 -29.28 -2.54
C THR A 407 0.98 -28.21 -2.87
N ILE A 408 1.41 -27.07 -3.41
CA ILE A 408 0.52 -25.98 -3.86
C ILE A 408 -0.53 -26.51 -4.84
N PHE A 409 -0.12 -27.36 -5.77
CA PHE A 409 -1.00 -27.94 -6.77
C PHE A 409 -2.03 -28.89 -6.15
N GLU A 410 -1.61 -29.79 -5.26
CA GLU A 410 -2.49 -30.73 -4.57
C GLU A 410 -3.50 -30.02 -3.69
N GLU A 411 -3.09 -28.98 -2.98
CA GLU A 411 -3.97 -28.15 -2.14
C GLU A 411 -5.19 -27.60 -2.89
N ILE A 412 -4.97 -27.14 -4.13
CA ILE A 412 -6.04 -26.59 -4.96
C ILE A 412 -6.81 -27.69 -5.68
N ALA A 413 -6.10 -28.71 -6.21
CA ALA A 413 -6.74 -29.78 -6.98
C ALA A 413 -7.67 -30.64 -6.14
N ASP A 414 -7.35 -30.87 -4.86
CA ASP A 414 -8.20 -31.67 -3.95
C ASP A 414 -9.48 -30.92 -3.54
N ASP A 415 -9.40 -29.60 -3.38
CA ASP A 415 -10.57 -28.78 -3.02
C ASP A 415 -11.48 -28.50 -4.22
N TYR A 416 -10.91 -28.45 -5.43
CA TYR A 416 -11.64 -28.17 -6.67
C TYR A 416 -11.45 -29.26 -7.73
N PRO A 417 -11.92 -30.52 -7.48
CA PRO A 417 -11.70 -31.65 -8.37
C PRO A 417 -12.40 -31.51 -9.75
N GLN A 418 -13.37 -30.59 -9.85
CA GLN A 418 -14.05 -30.25 -11.12
C GLN A 418 -13.20 -29.40 -12.06
N LEU A 419 -12.14 -28.75 -11.56
CA LEU A 419 -11.29 -27.89 -12.38
C LEU A 419 -10.24 -28.72 -13.13
N ASN A 420 -10.00 -28.35 -14.39
CA ASN A 420 -8.92 -28.97 -15.12
C ASN A 420 -7.55 -28.44 -14.68
N HIS A 421 -6.52 -29.26 -14.80
CA HIS A 421 -5.15 -28.94 -14.40
C HIS A 421 -4.61 -27.67 -15.08
N THR A 422 -5.06 -27.36 -16.30
CA THR A 422 -4.66 -26.14 -17.01
C THR A 422 -5.20 -24.89 -16.35
N LYS A 423 -6.49 -24.90 -15.92
CA LYS A 423 -7.11 -23.76 -15.22
C LYS A 423 -6.41 -23.51 -13.88
N ILE A 424 -6.11 -24.57 -13.11
CA ILE A 424 -5.38 -24.47 -11.84
C ILE A 424 -3.99 -23.85 -12.06
N ARG A 425 -3.23 -24.36 -13.04
CA ARG A 425 -1.90 -23.83 -13.34
C ARG A 425 -1.93 -22.38 -13.84
N ASN A 426 -2.92 -22.01 -14.64
CA ASN A 426 -3.07 -20.64 -15.11
C ASN A 426 -3.34 -19.66 -13.95
N VAL A 427 -4.21 -20.03 -13.02
CA VAL A 427 -4.46 -19.22 -11.82
C VAL A 427 -3.21 -19.15 -10.95
N LEU A 428 -2.55 -20.28 -10.69
CA LEU A 428 -1.31 -20.30 -9.92
C LEU A 428 -0.20 -19.45 -10.58
N ALA A 429 -0.07 -19.52 -11.91
CA ALA A 429 0.88 -18.69 -12.66
C ALA A 429 0.58 -17.19 -12.51
N ALA A 430 -0.71 -16.81 -12.45
CA ALA A 430 -1.13 -15.44 -12.19
C ALA A 430 -0.72 -14.96 -10.80
N PHE A 431 -0.70 -15.84 -9.82
CA PHE A 431 -0.17 -15.58 -8.48
C PHE A 431 1.34 -15.85 -8.35
N LEU A 432 2.08 -15.82 -9.48
CA LEU A 432 3.53 -15.98 -9.60
C LEU A 432 4.08 -17.37 -9.19
N PHE A 433 3.25 -18.42 -9.23
CA PHE A 433 3.73 -19.80 -9.10
C PHE A 433 3.86 -20.42 -10.48
N THR A 434 5.09 -20.43 -11.01
CA THR A 434 5.35 -20.89 -12.38
C THR A 434 6.17 -22.19 -12.37
N ASN A 435 6.11 -22.95 -13.45
CA ASN A 435 6.89 -24.17 -13.67
C ASN A 435 6.84 -25.16 -12.49
N ASP A 436 7.97 -25.40 -11.85
CA ASP A 436 8.13 -26.36 -10.75
C ASP A 436 7.70 -25.80 -9.37
N ASP A 437 7.48 -24.49 -9.27
CA ASP A 437 7.04 -23.87 -8.01
C ASP A 437 5.73 -24.46 -7.50
N VAL A 438 4.83 -24.86 -8.41
CA VAL A 438 3.54 -25.46 -8.07
C VAL A 438 3.64 -26.77 -7.29
N PHE A 439 4.80 -27.43 -7.33
CA PHE A 439 5.08 -28.68 -6.62
C PHE A 439 5.82 -28.47 -5.29
N LYS A 440 6.12 -27.21 -4.90
CA LYS A 440 6.65 -26.92 -3.57
C LYS A 440 5.61 -27.25 -2.50
N ARG A 441 6.07 -27.73 -1.35
CA ARG A 441 5.19 -27.98 -0.20
C ARG A 441 4.80 -26.66 0.45
N ILE A 442 3.58 -26.58 0.94
CA ILE A 442 3.07 -25.38 1.62
C ILE A 442 3.89 -25.06 2.88
N ALA A 443 4.39 -26.11 3.57
CA ALA A 443 5.28 -25.93 4.73
C ALA A 443 6.56 -25.14 4.40
N ASP A 444 7.09 -25.30 3.17
CA ASP A 444 8.37 -24.70 2.74
C ASP A 444 8.19 -23.25 2.24
N LEU A 445 6.96 -22.77 2.14
CA LEU A 445 6.62 -21.44 1.65
C LEU A 445 6.80 -20.36 2.74
N SER A 446 7.21 -19.18 2.32
CA SER A 446 7.17 -17.98 3.14
C SER A 446 5.72 -17.58 3.47
N GLY A 447 5.53 -16.73 4.48
CA GLY A 447 4.20 -16.20 4.83
C GLY A 447 3.47 -15.53 3.66
N GLY A 448 4.18 -14.72 2.87
CA GLY A 448 3.62 -14.07 1.68
C GLY A 448 3.26 -15.05 0.55
N GLU A 449 4.05 -16.12 0.35
CA GLU A 449 3.72 -17.15 -0.63
C GLU A 449 2.48 -17.95 -0.19
N ARG A 450 2.37 -18.29 1.09
CA ARG A 450 1.15 -18.93 1.64
C ARG A 450 -0.08 -18.04 1.46
N GLY A 451 0.05 -16.74 1.70
CA GLY A 451 -1.02 -15.77 1.44
C GLY A 451 -1.47 -15.78 -0.02
N ARG A 452 -0.54 -15.82 -0.99
CA ARG A 452 -0.86 -15.92 -2.42
C ARG A 452 -1.56 -17.23 -2.79
N VAL A 453 -1.15 -18.37 -2.21
CA VAL A 453 -1.85 -19.67 -2.41
C VAL A 453 -3.27 -19.60 -1.87
N SER A 454 -3.45 -19.04 -0.67
CA SER A 454 -4.78 -18.87 -0.05
C SER A 454 -5.69 -17.97 -0.90
N LEU A 455 -5.15 -16.88 -1.43
CA LEU A 455 -5.89 -15.99 -2.35
C LEU A 455 -6.24 -16.69 -3.66
N ALA A 456 -5.29 -17.43 -4.26
CA ALA A 456 -5.54 -18.21 -5.47
C ALA A 456 -6.64 -19.26 -5.25
N LYS A 457 -6.64 -19.92 -4.08
CA LYS A 457 -7.67 -20.87 -3.67
C LYS A 457 -9.03 -20.20 -3.53
N LEU A 458 -9.09 -19.05 -2.86
CA LEU A 458 -10.31 -18.26 -2.70
C LEU A 458 -10.90 -17.82 -4.04
N MET A 459 -10.04 -17.39 -4.96
CA MET A 459 -10.45 -16.94 -6.29
C MET A 459 -10.97 -18.06 -7.19
N LEU A 460 -10.69 -19.31 -6.88
CA LEU A 460 -11.21 -20.49 -7.57
C LEU A 460 -12.53 -21.01 -6.96
N SER A 461 -12.97 -20.44 -5.84
CA SER A 461 -14.22 -20.81 -5.19
C SER A 461 -15.44 -20.26 -5.93
N ASP A 462 -16.60 -20.89 -5.71
CA ASP A 462 -17.90 -20.45 -6.27
C ASP A 462 -18.48 -19.25 -5.50
N ALA A 463 -17.67 -18.59 -4.70
CA ALA A 463 -18.10 -17.45 -3.90
C ALA A 463 -18.46 -16.27 -4.80
N ASN A 464 -19.57 -15.59 -4.49
CA ASN A 464 -20.00 -14.35 -5.11
C ASN A 464 -19.97 -13.14 -4.16
N PHE A 465 -19.60 -13.39 -2.89
CA PHE A 465 -19.34 -12.39 -1.89
C PHE A 465 -18.02 -12.71 -1.15
N LEU A 466 -16.97 -11.95 -1.46
CA LEU A 466 -15.66 -12.10 -0.85
C LEU A 466 -15.54 -11.22 0.39
N ILE A 467 -15.11 -11.81 1.50
CA ILE A 467 -14.78 -11.11 2.75
C ILE A 467 -13.29 -11.31 3.01
N LEU A 468 -12.52 -10.20 3.03
CA LEU A 468 -11.06 -10.24 3.13
C LEU A 468 -10.58 -9.47 4.37
N ASP A 469 -9.88 -10.14 5.27
CA ASP A 469 -9.26 -9.52 6.46
C ASP A 469 -7.77 -9.31 6.24
N GLU A 470 -7.36 -8.05 6.04
CA GLU A 470 -5.99 -7.62 5.78
C GLU A 470 -5.28 -8.42 4.67
N PRO A 471 -5.86 -8.52 3.45
CA PRO A 471 -5.32 -9.40 2.40
C PRO A 471 -3.98 -8.93 1.83
N THR A 472 -3.59 -7.70 2.08
CA THR A 472 -2.33 -7.10 1.63
C THR A 472 -1.15 -7.33 2.57
N ASN A 473 -1.40 -7.84 3.79
CA ASN A 473 -0.35 -8.07 4.76
C ASN A 473 0.64 -9.15 4.26
N HIS A 474 1.93 -8.89 4.46
CA HIS A 474 3.04 -9.74 4.03
C HIS A 474 3.18 -9.96 2.51
N LEU A 475 2.34 -9.33 1.68
CA LEU A 475 2.49 -9.34 0.24
C LEU A 475 3.52 -8.28 -0.19
N ASP A 476 4.38 -8.66 -1.14
CA ASP A 476 5.23 -7.68 -1.83
C ASP A 476 4.42 -6.84 -2.82
N ILE A 477 5.03 -5.78 -3.32
CA ILE A 477 4.36 -4.81 -4.20
C ILE A 477 3.76 -5.50 -5.43
N THR A 478 4.48 -6.41 -6.06
CA THR A 478 4.02 -7.15 -7.25
C THR A 478 2.80 -8.03 -6.91
N SER A 479 2.83 -8.73 -5.78
CA SER A 479 1.70 -9.56 -5.32
C SER A 479 0.46 -8.71 -4.99
N LYS A 480 0.65 -7.50 -4.44
CA LYS A 480 -0.44 -6.54 -4.21
C LYS A 480 -1.07 -6.08 -5.52
N GLU A 481 -0.27 -5.77 -6.54
CA GLU A 481 -0.75 -5.36 -7.88
C GLU A 481 -1.58 -6.46 -8.55
N ILE A 482 -1.16 -7.72 -8.39
CA ILE A 482 -1.92 -8.87 -8.89
C ILE A 482 -3.27 -8.98 -8.17
N LEU A 483 -3.29 -8.86 -6.84
CA LEU A 483 -4.52 -8.88 -6.06
C LEU A 483 -5.46 -7.74 -6.44
N GLU A 484 -4.94 -6.51 -6.60
CA GLU A 484 -5.68 -5.34 -7.05
C GLU A 484 -6.34 -5.59 -8.42
N SER A 485 -5.55 -6.09 -9.38
CA SER A 485 -6.03 -6.42 -10.71
C SER A 485 -7.12 -7.50 -10.68
N ALA A 486 -6.90 -8.56 -9.91
CA ALA A 486 -7.86 -9.66 -9.75
C ALA A 486 -9.19 -9.19 -9.15
N LEU A 487 -9.16 -8.39 -8.06
CA LEU A 487 -10.36 -7.87 -7.41
C LEU A 487 -11.08 -6.81 -8.26
N ASN A 488 -10.37 -6.05 -9.08
CA ASN A 488 -10.97 -5.07 -9.99
C ASN A 488 -11.69 -5.74 -11.17
N GLN A 489 -11.23 -6.92 -11.59
CA GLN A 489 -11.87 -7.73 -12.63
C GLN A 489 -12.98 -8.63 -12.09
N TYR A 490 -13.00 -8.90 -10.78
CA TYR A 490 -14.01 -9.71 -10.15
C TYR A 490 -15.40 -9.06 -10.21
N THR A 491 -16.39 -9.78 -10.74
CA THR A 491 -17.75 -9.26 -10.97
C THR A 491 -18.68 -9.43 -9.78
N GLY A 492 -18.25 -10.15 -8.74
CA GLY A 492 -18.99 -10.31 -7.48
C GLY A 492 -18.86 -9.11 -6.54
N THR A 493 -19.27 -9.30 -5.31
CA THR A 493 -19.22 -8.28 -4.24
C THR A 493 -18.00 -8.52 -3.36
N VAL A 494 -17.32 -7.46 -2.93
CA VAL A 494 -16.14 -7.56 -2.07
C VAL A 494 -16.31 -6.67 -0.84
N PHE A 495 -16.08 -7.25 0.35
CA PHE A 495 -16.02 -6.53 1.61
C PHE A 495 -14.67 -6.81 2.28
N PHE A 496 -13.89 -5.78 2.53
CA PHE A 496 -12.53 -5.99 3.02
C PHE A 496 -12.09 -4.99 4.08
N VAL A 497 -11.21 -5.45 4.96
CA VAL A 497 -10.45 -4.62 5.89
C VAL A 497 -9.03 -4.51 5.36
N SER A 498 -8.50 -3.31 5.26
CA SER A 498 -7.08 -3.09 4.95
C SER A 498 -6.58 -1.76 5.52
N HIS A 499 -5.30 -1.73 5.86
CA HIS A 499 -4.55 -0.52 6.20
C HIS A 499 -3.72 0.01 5.02
N ASP A 500 -3.70 -0.71 3.90
CA ASP A 500 -3.02 -0.30 2.67
C ASP A 500 -3.86 0.73 1.91
N ARG A 501 -3.47 1.99 2.04
CA ARG A 501 -4.19 3.14 1.45
C ARG A 501 -4.20 3.09 -0.08
N TYR A 502 -3.13 2.61 -0.70
CA TYR A 502 -3.05 2.47 -2.14
C TYR A 502 -4.01 1.38 -2.64
N PHE A 503 -4.03 0.24 -1.96
CA PHE A 503 -4.95 -0.85 -2.24
C PHE A 503 -6.42 -0.40 -2.11
N ILE A 504 -6.76 0.30 -1.01
CA ILE A 504 -8.11 0.84 -0.81
C ILE A 504 -8.46 1.81 -1.95
N ASN A 505 -7.54 2.72 -2.31
CA ASN A 505 -7.78 3.72 -3.35
C ASN A 505 -8.02 3.11 -4.74
N GLN A 506 -7.33 2.02 -5.07
CA GLN A 506 -7.45 1.34 -6.35
C GLN A 506 -8.66 0.38 -6.43
N THR A 507 -9.11 -0.15 -5.29
CA THR A 507 -10.09 -1.25 -5.27
C THR A 507 -11.46 -0.81 -4.76
N ALA A 508 -11.52 0.06 -3.72
CA ALA A 508 -12.78 0.44 -3.09
C ALA A 508 -13.62 1.37 -3.95
N THR A 509 -14.92 1.06 -4.05
CA THR A 509 -15.94 1.97 -4.59
C THR A 509 -16.68 2.70 -3.47
N ARG A 510 -16.54 2.22 -2.23
CA ARG A 510 -17.20 2.76 -1.04
C ARG A 510 -16.38 2.44 0.21
N ILE A 511 -16.34 3.36 1.15
CA ILE A 511 -15.62 3.21 2.41
C ILE A 511 -16.59 3.34 3.58
N LEU A 512 -16.49 2.41 4.52
CA LEU A 512 -17.15 2.44 5.82
C LEU A 512 -16.08 2.72 6.88
N ASP A 513 -16.15 3.86 7.55
CA ASP A 513 -15.21 4.23 8.61
C ASP A 513 -15.83 3.97 9.97
N LEU A 514 -15.21 3.07 10.74
CA LEU A 514 -15.63 2.70 12.09
C LEU A 514 -14.92 3.60 13.11
N THR A 515 -15.56 4.72 13.43
CA THR A 515 -15.03 5.73 14.34
C THR A 515 -16.02 5.99 15.48
N GLY A 516 -15.52 6.01 16.72
CA GLY A 516 -16.35 6.29 17.91
C GLY A 516 -17.49 5.29 18.19
N GLY A 517 -17.37 4.05 17.67
CA GLY A 517 -18.41 3.02 17.80
C GLY A 517 -19.57 3.15 16.78
N THR A 518 -19.46 4.07 15.83
CA THR A 518 -20.41 4.33 14.73
C THR A 518 -19.77 4.11 13.38
N ILE A 519 -20.57 3.85 12.33
CA ILE A 519 -20.11 3.75 10.95
C ILE A 519 -20.44 5.04 10.20
N VAL A 520 -19.41 5.68 9.67
CA VAL A 520 -19.54 6.79 8.72
C VAL A 520 -19.33 6.26 7.31
N ASN A 521 -20.25 6.58 6.39
CA ASN A 521 -20.27 6.05 5.04
C ASN A 521 -19.76 7.07 4.02
N TYR A 522 -18.76 6.69 3.20
CA TYR A 522 -18.17 7.51 2.15
C TYR A 522 -18.34 6.78 0.81
N ILE A 523 -19.05 7.40 -0.13
CA ILE A 523 -19.29 6.84 -1.47
C ILE A 523 -18.17 7.32 -2.38
N GLY A 524 -17.09 6.55 -2.48
CA GLY A 524 -15.90 6.89 -3.25
C GLY A 524 -14.69 6.09 -2.81
N ASN A 525 -13.54 6.48 -3.35
CA ASN A 525 -12.23 5.89 -3.04
C ASN A 525 -11.57 6.56 -1.80
N TYR A 526 -10.32 6.20 -1.55
CA TYR A 526 -9.57 6.73 -0.41
C TYR A 526 -9.26 8.23 -0.52
N ASP A 527 -9.06 8.76 -1.73
CA ASP A 527 -8.82 10.20 -1.93
C ASP A 527 -10.07 11.01 -1.57
N TYR A 528 -11.27 10.55 -1.99
CA TYR A 528 -12.54 11.14 -1.59
C TYR A 528 -12.77 11.08 -0.07
N TYR A 529 -12.42 9.95 0.56
CA TYR A 529 -12.47 9.84 2.02
C TYR A 529 -11.60 10.89 2.70
N LEU A 530 -10.36 11.10 2.24
CA LEU A 530 -9.45 12.11 2.81
C LEU A 530 -10.02 13.54 2.69
N GLU A 531 -10.67 13.86 1.59
CA GLU A 531 -11.25 15.18 1.34
C GLU A 531 -12.44 15.45 2.26
N LYS A 532 -13.29 14.44 2.50
CA LYS A 532 -14.56 14.57 3.24
C LYS A 532 -14.52 14.12 4.69
N HIS A 533 -13.42 13.50 5.13
CA HIS A 533 -13.30 12.91 6.47
C HIS A 533 -13.62 13.90 7.59
N ASP A 534 -12.99 15.08 7.60
CA ASP A 534 -13.14 16.05 8.69
C ASP A 534 -14.56 16.63 8.74
N GLU A 535 -15.19 16.81 7.59
CA GLU A 535 -16.55 17.34 7.48
C GLU A 535 -17.57 16.32 7.99
N LEU A 536 -17.55 15.10 7.47
CA LEU A 536 -18.53 14.07 7.79
C LEU A 536 -18.35 13.51 9.20
N THR A 537 -17.12 13.34 9.68
CA THR A 537 -16.87 12.89 11.05
C THR A 537 -17.44 13.85 12.07
N ARG A 538 -17.32 15.18 11.86
CA ARG A 538 -17.96 16.18 12.74
C ARG A 538 -19.48 16.05 12.77
N ILE A 539 -20.10 15.80 11.63
CA ILE A 539 -21.55 15.68 11.53
C ILE A 539 -22.07 14.42 12.23
N TYR A 540 -21.40 13.28 12.03
CA TYR A 540 -21.92 11.99 12.51
C TYR A 540 -21.42 11.61 13.91
N VAL A 541 -20.22 12.01 14.32
CA VAL A 541 -19.63 11.61 15.62
C VAL A 541 -19.80 12.70 16.69
N GLU A 542 -19.66 13.99 16.35
CA GLU A 542 -19.77 15.08 17.32
C GLU A 542 -21.22 15.59 17.55
N ALA A 543 -22.15 15.30 16.62
CA ALA A 543 -23.55 15.71 16.76
C ALA A 543 -24.37 14.76 17.65
N GLU A 544 -24.02 13.46 17.76
CA GLU A 544 -24.78 12.49 18.57
C GLU A 544 -24.76 12.76 20.09
N PRO A 545 -23.62 13.16 20.74
CA PRO A 545 -23.66 13.45 22.18
C PRO A 545 -24.55 14.64 22.54
N LYS A 546 -24.74 15.59 21.63
CA LYS A 546 -25.66 16.75 21.85
C LYS A 546 -27.11 16.36 21.68
N ALA A 547 -27.43 15.42 20.82
CA ALA A 547 -28.78 14.90 20.64
C ALA A 547 -29.22 14.04 21.84
N GLN A 548 -28.33 13.23 22.39
CA GLN A 548 -28.61 12.42 23.60
C GLN A 548 -28.71 13.29 24.87
N ALA A 549 -27.87 14.34 25.01
CA ALA A 549 -27.99 15.29 26.12
C ALA A 549 -29.25 16.14 26.01
N ALA A 550 -29.72 16.48 24.80
CA ALA A 550 -31.00 17.18 24.59
C ALA A 550 -32.20 16.25 24.88
N GLN A 551 -32.13 14.97 24.54
CA GLN A 551 -33.18 13.97 24.83
C GLN A 551 -33.31 13.66 26.32
N MET A 552 -32.22 13.70 27.10
CA MET A 552 -32.29 13.54 28.56
C MET A 552 -32.91 14.75 29.27
N THR A 553 -32.89 15.94 28.64
CA THR A 553 -33.52 17.16 29.21
C THR A 553 -34.99 17.32 28.79
N GLU A 554 -35.43 16.68 27.71
CA GLU A 554 -36.81 16.75 27.21
C GLU A 554 -37.76 15.67 27.74
N GLN A 555 -37.28 14.65 28.47
CA GLN A 555 -38.15 13.63 29.08
C GLN A 555 -38.99 14.11 30.27
N THR A 556 -39.01 15.40 30.58
CA THR A 556 -39.89 15.95 31.62
C THR A 556 -41.05 16.82 31.11
N VAL A 557 -41.26 16.99 29.80
CA VAL A 557 -42.45 17.70 29.28
C VAL A 557 -42.96 17.08 27.99
N ALA A 558 -44.10 16.40 28.08
CA ALA A 558 -45.17 16.19 27.08
C ALA A 558 -44.87 15.45 25.77
N GLN A 559 -45.60 14.33 25.61
CA GLN A 559 -46.13 13.77 24.37
C GLN A 559 -46.50 14.82 23.32
N ASP A 560 -45.93 14.77 22.13
CA ASP A 560 -46.63 14.68 20.82
C ASP A 560 -45.64 14.85 19.63
N GLY A 561 -45.79 13.91 18.68
CA GLY A 561 -45.66 14.11 17.21
C GLY A 561 -44.35 14.62 16.64
N SER A 562 -43.55 13.77 16.00
CA SER A 562 -43.16 13.86 14.57
C SER A 562 -42.01 12.87 14.21
N GLY A 563 -42.40 11.75 13.65
CA GLY A 563 -41.49 10.77 12.99
C GLY A 563 -41.29 11.06 11.48
N THR A 564 -41.44 12.31 11.03
CA THR A 564 -41.51 12.65 9.60
C THR A 564 -40.25 13.34 9.03
N ASP A 565 -39.42 13.99 9.84
CA ASP A 565 -38.32 14.82 9.30
C ASP A 565 -37.07 14.00 8.89
N LYS A 566 -36.73 12.94 9.60
CA LYS A 566 -35.56 12.10 9.23
C LYS A 566 -35.75 11.33 7.91
N LYS A 567 -36.99 11.03 7.54
CA LYS A 567 -37.30 10.38 6.25
C LYS A 567 -37.26 11.37 5.08
N ALA A 568 -37.58 12.64 5.33
CA ALA A 568 -37.53 13.69 4.32
C ALA A 568 -36.10 14.11 3.98
N ASP A 569 -35.21 14.22 4.99
CA ASP A 569 -33.78 14.50 4.80
C ASP A 569 -33.06 13.37 4.07
N TRP A 570 -33.34 12.11 4.41
CA TRP A 570 -32.78 10.97 3.70
C TRP A 570 -33.26 10.87 2.24
N GLN A 571 -34.53 11.21 1.97
CA GLN A 571 -35.07 11.27 0.62
C GLN A 571 -34.50 12.45 -0.18
N ALA A 572 -34.24 13.59 0.45
CA ALA A 572 -33.59 14.75 -0.16
C ALA A 572 -32.14 14.45 -0.53
N GLN A 573 -31.37 13.83 0.36
CA GLN A 573 -29.98 13.38 0.08
C GLN A 573 -29.92 12.33 -1.04
N LYS A 574 -30.85 11.39 -1.06
CA LYS A 574 -30.93 10.38 -2.13
C LYS A 574 -31.31 10.99 -3.48
N ALA A 575 -32.14 12.02 -3.49
CA ALA A 575 -32.50 12.75 -4.70
C ALA A 575 -31.32 13.60 -5.21
N GLU A 576 -30.56 14.22 -4.30
CA GLU A 576 -29.37 15.00 -4.66
C GLU A 576 -28.22 14.11 -5.17
N GLN A 577 -27.97 12.96 -4.53
CA GLN A 577 -27.00 11.98 -5.04
C GLN A 577 -27.41 11.39 -6.40
N ALA A 578 -28.70 11.18 -6.63
CA ALA A 578 -29.19 10.74 -7.93
C ALA A 578 -29.02 11.84 -9.01
N ARG A 579 -29.13 13.11 -8.62
CA ARG A 579 -28.87 14.28 -9.47
C ARG A 579 -27.40 14.37 -9.85
N ILE A 580 -26.49 14.30 -8.85
CA ILE A 580 -25.03 14.32 -9.05
C ILE A 580 -24.60 13.17 -9.98
N ARG A 581 -25.02 11.93 -9.71
CA ARG A 581 -24.72 10.78 -10.59
C ARG A 581 -25.23 10.97 -12.02
N LYS A 582 -26.38 11.63 -12.19
CA LYS A 582 -26.91 11.90 -13.53
C LYS A 582 -26.04 12.93 -14.26
N LEU A 583 -25.57 13.96 -13.56
CA LEU A 583 -24.66 14.97 -14.08
C LEU A 583 -23.30 14.37 -14.44
N GLU A 584 -22.71 13.57 -13.54
CA GLU A 584 -21.44 12.87 -13.80
C GLU A 584 -21.51 11.94 -15.02
N ASN A 585 -22.60 11.17 -15.15
CA ASN A 585 -22.81 10.33 -16.33
C ASN A 585 -23.00 11.15 -17.62
N THR A 586 -23.58 12.34 -17.53
CA THR A 586 -23.75 13.24 -18.69
C THR A 586 -22.40 13.86 -19.05
N LEU A 587 -21.61 14.26 -18.07
CA LEU A 587 -20.24 14.77 -18.25
C LEU A 587 -19.37 13.73 -18.96
N LYS A 588 -19.35 12.50 -18.44
CA LYS A 588 -18.58 11.40 -19.03
C LYS A 588 -18.99 11.10 -20.49
N LYS A 589 -20.27 11.14 -20.81
CA LYS A 589 -20.75 10.96 -22.19
C LYS A 589 -20.33 12.10 -23.11
N ALA A 590 -20.32 13.33 -22.59
CA ALA A 590 -19.82 14.48 -23.34
C ALA A 590 -18.32 14.35 -23.61
N GLU A 591 -17.52 13.93 -22.63
CA GLU A 591 -16.07 13.68 -22.78
C GLU A 591 -15.78 12.56 -23.80
N GLU A 592 -16.50 11.43 -23.72
CA GLU A 592 -16.37 10.34 -24.70
C GLU A 592 -16.72 10.82 -26.11
N ARG A 593 -17.76 11.66 -26.25
CA ARG A 593 -18.17 12.19 -27.56
C ARG A 593 -17.20 13.24 -28.11
N ILE A 594 -16.61 14.07 -27.24
CA ILE A 594 -15.56 15.02 -27.59
C ILE A 594 -14.36 14.26 -28.17
N ALA A 595 -13.88 13.22 -27.48
CA ALA A 595 -12.75 12.40 -27.92
C ALA A 595 -13.03 11.73 -29.28
N GLU A 596 -14.23 11.16 -29.49
CA GLU A 596 -14.63 10.59 -30.80
C GLU A 596 -14.60 11.62 -31.92
N LEU A 597 -15.12 12.83 -31.68
CA LEU A 597 -15.15 13.90 -32.69
C LEU A 597 -13.76 14.43 -33.00
N GLU A 598 -12.88 14.55 -32.00
CA GLU A 598 -11.47 14.93 -32.19
C GLU A 598 -10.72 13.91 -33.05
N ASP A 599 -10.90 12.60 -32.79
CA ASP A 599 -10.31 11.53 -33.59
C ASP A 599 -10.83 11.54 -35.03
N LEU A 600 -12.13 11.79 -35.24
CA LEU A 600 -12.71 11.90 -36.57
C LEU A 600 -12.18 13.13 -37.34
N ILE A 601 -12.02 14.26 -36.68
CA ILE A 601 -11.43 15.47 -37.28
C ILE A 601 -9.97 15.22 -37.64
N ALA A 602 -9.18 14.60 -36.76
CA ALA A 602 -7.79 14.25 -37.03
C ALA A 602 -7.66 13.29 -38.22
N GLY A 603 -8.55 12.29 -38.33
CA GLY A 603 -8.57 11.39 -39.48
C GLY A 603 -8.88 12.11 -40.79
N ILE A 604 -9.80 13.08 -40.80
CA ILE A 604 -10.10 13.91 -41.99
C ILE A 604 -8.93 14.82 -42.34
N ASP A 605 -8.22 15.39 -41.33
CA ASP A 605 -7.03 16.20 -41.56
C ASP A 605 -5.90 15.37 -42.21
N GLU A 606 -5.74 14.10 -41.80
CA GLU A 606 -4.79 13.17 -42.39
C GLU A 606 -5.15 12.80 -43.85
N GLU A 607 -6.44 12.55 -44.12
CA GLU A 607 -6.95 12.33 -45.47
C GLU A 607 -6.80 13.58 -46.38
N CYS A 608 -6.97 14.78 -45.85
CA CYS A 608 -6.77 16.03 -46.58
C CYS A 608 -5.28 16.28 -46.89
N ALA A 609 -4.37 15.83 -46.01
CA ALA A 609 -2.91 15.96 -46.18
C ALA A 609 -2.31 14.92 -47.16
N ASP A 610 -3.06 13.88 -47.53
CA ASP A 610 -2.60 12.84 -48.47
C ASP A 610 -2.35 13.45 -49.87
N PRO A 611 -1.12 13.33 -50.42
CA PRO A 611 -0.80 13.82 -51.76
C PRO A 611 -1.68 13.26 -52.89
N ALA A 612 -2.27 12.07 -52.71
CA ALA A 612 -3.18 11.45 -53.65
C ALA A 612 -4.53 12.22 -53.76
N ASN A 613 -4.93 12.92 -52.71
CA ASN A 613 -6.21 13.68 -52.66
C ASN A 613 -6.02 15.16 -53.09
N ALA A 614 -4.77 15.67 -53.12
CA ALA A 614 -4.46 17.07 -53.38
C ALA A 614 -4.94 17.60 -54.76
N THR A 615 -5.17 16.70 -55.73
CA THR A 615 -5.66 17.06 -57.09
C THR A 615 -7.17 16.89 -57.27
N ASN A 616 -7.88 16.36 -56.29
CA ASN A 616 -9.31 16.08 -56.37
C ASN A 616 -10.14 17.10 -55.57
N SER A 617 -10.47 18.22 -56.22
CA SER A 617 -11.18 19.34 -55.60
C SER A 617 -12.60 18.97 -55.10
N ALA A 618 -13.28 17.99 -55.74
CA ALA A 618 -14.61 17.51 -55.31
C ALA A 618 -14.50 16.76 -53.98
N LYS A 619 -13.51 15.86 -53.81
CA LYS A 619 -13.26 15.10 -52.60
C LYS A 619 -12.82 15.99 -51.45
N LEU A 620 -11.95 16.97 -51.73
CA LEU A 620 -11.51 17.96 -50.73
C LEU A 620 -12.69 18.81 -50.24
N GLY A 621 -13.63 19.17 -51.13
CA GLY A 621 -14.86 19.91 -50.77
C GLY A 621 -15.77 19.08 -49.84
N GLU A 622 -15.92 17.78 -50.11
CA GLU A 622 -16.72 16.86 -49.27
C GLU A 622 -16.07 16.66 -47.88
N LEU A 623 -14.74 16.45 -47.83
CA LEU A 623 -13.99 16.29 -46.58
C LEU A 623 -14.03 17.58 -45.72
N THR A 624 -13.89 18.76 -46.36
CA THR A 624 -14.00 20.05 -45.65
C THR A 624 -15.42 20.30 -45.14
N GLY A 625 -16.43 19.84 -45.87
CA GLY A 625 -17.84 19.89 -45.42
C GLY A 625 -18.06 19.06 -44.16
N ARG A 626 -17.62 17.80 -44.16
CA ARG A 626 -17.69 16.90 -42.99
C ARG A 626 -16.89 17.43 -41.80
N GLN A 627 -15.71 17.98 -42.04
CA GLN A 627 -14.89 18.58 -40.99
C GLN A 627 -15.61 19.76 -40.31
N ASN A 628 -16.25 20.61 -41.07
CA ASN A 628 -17.03 21.73 -40.53
C ASN A 628 -18.24 21.27 -39.73
N GLU A 629 -18.91 20.19 -40.16
CA GLU A 629 -20.00 19.58 -39.40
C GLU A 629 -19.52 19.04 -38.06
N TYR A 630 -18.43 18.27 -38.04
CA TYR A 630 -17.86 17.73 -36.81
C TYR A 630 -17.31 18.82 -35.87
N ARG A 631 -16.72 19.90 -36.41
CA ARG A 631 -16.28 21.06 -35.58
C ARG A 631 -17.48 21.77 -34.94
N SER A 632 -18.58 21.92 -35.66
CA SER A 632 -19.80 22.51 -35.09
C SER A 632 -20.46 21.62 -34.04
N GLU A 633 -20.39 20.30 -34.20
CA GLU A 633 -20.85 19.33 -33.18
C GLU A 633 -19.94 19.33 -31.97
N LEU A 634 -18.64 19.39 -32.16
CA LEU A 634 -17.60 19.48 -31.10
C LEU A 634 -17.80 20.74 -30.24
N GLU A 635 -18.07 21.88 -30.86
CA GLU A 635 -18.35 23.14 -30.15
C GLU A 635 -19.56 23.04 -29.23
N LYS A 636 -20.64 22.37 -29.70
CA LYS A 636 -21.83 22.10 -28.87
C LYS A 636 -21.54 21.15 -27.71
N CYS A 637 -20.72 20.11 -27.95
CA CYS A 637 -20.34 19.17 -26.89
C CYS A 637 -19.48 19.87 -25.82
N TYR A 638 -18.62 20.81 -26.17
CA TYR A 638 -17.87 21.64 -25.23
C TYR A 638 -18.78 22.57 -24.42
N GLU A 639 -19.79 23.18 -25.06
CA GLU A 639 -20.77 24.02 -24.35
C GLU A 639 -21.59 23.18 -23.34
N GLU A 640 -22.03 21.97 -23.74
CA GLU A 640 -22.73 21.05 -22.85
C GLU A 640 -21.82 20.58 -21.68
N TRP A 641 -20.57 20.28 -21.97
CA TRP A 641 -19.57 19.88 -20.97
C TRP A 641 -19.33 20.99 -19.94
N GLU A 642 -19.16 22.24 -20.40
CA GLU A 642 -18.93 23.40 -19.53
C GLU A 642 -20.16 23.69 -18.66
N GLN A 643 -21.37 23.58 -19.20
CA GLN A 643 -22.62 23.80 -18.48
C GLN A 643 -22.81 22.74 -17.38
N VAL A 644 -22.58 21.45 -17.70
CA VAL A 644 -22.70 20.35 -16.73
C VAL A 644 -21.60 20.43 -15.66
N SER A 645 -20.39 20.84 -16.03
CA SER A 645 -19.29 21.06 -15.09
C SER A 645 -19.60 22.18 -14.09
N MET A 646 -20.16 23.30 -14.54
CA MET A 646 -20.61 24.39 -13.65
C MET A 646 -21.76 23.97 -12.71
N GLU A 647 -22.68 23.11 -13.19
CA GLU A 647 -23.77 22.57 -12.37
C GLU A 647 -23.28 21.55 -11.33
N LEU A 648 -22.13 20.90 -11.55
CA LEU A 648 -21.49 20.00 -10.61
C LEU A 648 -20.70 20.75 -9.52
N GLU A 649 -20.15 21.94 -9.84
CA GLU A 649 -19.42 22.79 -8.91
C GLU A 649 -20.33 23.70 -8.05
N SER A 650 -21.61 23.84 -8.42
CA SER A 650 -22.61 24.64 -7.73
C SER A 650 -23.44 23.82 -6.73
#